data_b4a5444baeb01ea24a84341ec5dca072
#
_entry.id   b4a5444baeb01ea24a84341ec5dca072
#
_cell.length_a   1.000
_cell.length_b   1.000
_cell.length_c   1.000
_cell.angle_alpha   90.00
_cell.angle_beta   90.00
_cell.angle_gamma   90.00
#
_symmetry.space_group_name_H-M   'P 1'
#
loop_
_entity.id
_entity.type
_entity.pdbx_description
1 polymer ?
#
loop_
_entity_poly.entity_id
_entity_poly.type
_entity_poly.pdbx_seq_one_letter_code
_entity_poly.pdbx_strand_id
1 'polypeptide(L)'
;MLSPLLRRYTWNSTWLYNARIFIALVGTTALPWWLGDAKLTIPLTLGVVAAALTDLDDRLTGRLRNLVITLFSFFIASASVELLFPWPWLFALGLTVSTISFILLGGLGQRYATIAFGALLIAIYTMLGVSLYAHWYQQPLLLIAGAVWYNLLTLTGHLIFPIRPLQDNLARSYEQLAHYLELKSRLFDPDLDDENQAPLYELALANGQLVATLNQTKASLLTRLRGDRGQRSTRRTLHYYFVAQDIHERASSSHIQYQALRDHFRYSDVMFRFQRLLSMQSLACQALSRAILLRTPYQHDARFERAFTHLDAALDRVRASGAAPEQMKALGFLLNNLRAIDAQLATIESEQVQSQAKSETENLLADDSIHGFDDIRSRLSRNMSPESALFRHAVRMSLVLCAGYAFIQLTGLQHGYWILLTSLFVCQPNYNATRHRLALRIIGTLVGVALGLPILWLVPSLEGQLMLIVITGVLFFAFRNVQYAHATMFITLLVLLCFNLLGEGFEVALPRVIDTLIGCGIAWIAVSFIWPDWKFRNLPRVLERAVNANCRYLDAILEQYHQGRDNRLAYRIARRDAHNRDAELASVVSNMSTEPNVTAEMRETAFRLLCLNHTLTSYISALGAHREKLTTPEILALLDDAVCYVDDALHHLPSDEDRVSQALNGLSARINHLEPRQDSKEPLVLQQIGLMISLLPEICRLQKQVLS
;
A
#
# COMPACT_ATOMS: atom_id res chain seq x y z
N MET A 1 2.79 31.25 -21.55
CA MET A 1 2.85 30.72 -20.15
C MET A 1 1.44 30.39 -19.70
N LEU A 2 1.12 29.13 -19.43
CA LEU A 2 -0.17 28.72 -18.89
C LEU A 2 -0.37 29.33 -17.49
N SER A 3 -1.58 29.81 -17.18
CA SER A 3 -1.90 30.36 -15.85
C SER A 3 -1.66 29.33 -14.75
N PRO A 4 -1.33 29.74 -13.50
CA PRO A 4 -1.12 28.83 -12.37
C PRO A 4 -2.29 27.87 -12.12
N LEU A 5 -3.53 28.30 -12.39
CA LEU A 5 -4.73 27.48 -12.30
C LEU A 5 -4.74 26.37 -13.36
N LEU A 6 -4.44 26.70 -14.63
CA LEU A 6 -4.31 25.70 -15.69
C LEU A 6 -3.19 24.71 -15.40
N ARG A 7 -2.05 25.16 -14.87
CA ARG A 7 -0.99 24.24 -14.40
C ARG A 7 -1.49 23.27 -13.33
N ARG A 8 -2.28 23.72 -12.37
CA ARG A 8 -2.81 22.86 -11.30
C ARG A 8 -3.71 21.74 -11.84
N TYR A 9 -4.51 22.02 -12.89
CA TYR A 9 -5.41 21.01 -13.48
C TYR A 9 -4.72 20.15 -14.54
N THR A 10 -3.95 20.72 -15.44
CA THR A 10 -3.28 19.98 -16.54
C THR A 10 -2.14 19.08 -16.04
N TRP A 11 -1.64 19.29 -14.83
CA TRP A 11 -0.53 18.51 -14.25
C TRP A 11 -0.97 17.51 -13.18
N ASN A 12 -2.27 17.39 -12.92
CA ASN A 12 -2.80 16.38 -12.01
C ASN A 12 -2.93 15.03 -12.76
N SER A 13 -2.30 13.97 -12.26
CA SER A 13 -2.35 12.63 -12.87
C SER A 13 -3.78 12.08 -12.93
N THR A 14 -4.59 12.36 -11.91
CA THR A 14 -6.00 11.94 -11.86
C THR A 14 -6.79 12.60 -12.98
N TRP A 15 -6.56 13.88 -13.23
CA TRP A 15 -7.23 14.59 -14.34
C TRP A 15 -6.78 14.05 -15.69
N LEU A 16 -5.47 13.84 -15.89
CA LEU A 16 -4.94 13.25 -17.14
C LEU A 16 -5.47 11.84 -17.37
N TYR A 17 -5.59 11.05 -16.30
CA TYR A 17 -6.20 9.72 -16.37
C TYR A 17 -7.66 9.79 -16.78
N ASN A 18 -8.47 10.65 -16.14
CA ASN A 18 -9.88 10.81 -16.45
C ASN A 18 -10.09 11.38 -17.88
N ALA A 19 -9.24 12.30 -18.32
CA ALA A 19 -9.28 12.83 -19.70
C ALA A 19 -8.98 11.73 -20.73
N ARG A 20 -8.01 10.85 -20.45
CA ARG A 20 -7.70 9.69 -21.29
C ARG A 20 -8.88 8.72 -21.37
N ILE A 21 -9.52 8.41 -20.22
CA ILE A 21 -10.73 7.59 -20.17
C ILE A 21 -11.86 8.23 -20.96
N PHE A 22 -12.05 9.54 -20.82
CA PHE A 22 -13.05 10.28 -21.59
C PHE A 22 -12.82 10.14 -23.10
N ILE A 23 -11.59 10.37 -23.58
CA ILE A 23 -11.25 10.21 -25.00
C ILE A 23 -11.45 8.77 -25.47
N ALA A 24 -11.08 7.79 -24.62
CA ALA A 24 -11.25 6.38 -24.94
C ALA A 24 -12.74 6.02 -25.13
N LEU A 25 -13.59 6.45 -24.20
CA LEU A 25 -15.02 6.17 -24.25
C LEU A 25 -15.73 6.94 -25.37
N VAL A 26 -15.35 8.18 -25.63
CA VAL A 26 -15.87 8.93 -26.80
C VAL A 26 -15.53 8.20 -28.10
N GLY A 27 -14.32 7.68 -28.24
CA GLY A 27 -13.93 6.91 -29.43
C GLY A 27 -14.76 5.65 -29.62
N THR A 28 -15.07 4.91 -28.55
CA THR A 28 -15.88 3.68 -28.60
C THR A 28 -17.38 3.92 -28.72
N THR A 29 -17.86 5.14 -28.53
CA THR A 29 -19.26 5.52 -28.75
C THR A 29 -19.46 6.23 -30.07
N ALA A 30 -18.59 7.19 -30.45
CA ALA A 30 -18.70 7.99 -31.64
C ALA A 30 -18.45 7.17 -32.92
N LEU A 31 -17.50 6.25 -32.94
CA LEU A 31 -17.21 5.43 -34.12
C LEU A 31 -18.37 4.49 -34.47
N PRO A 32 -18.97 3.70 -33.57
CA PRO A 32 -20.14 2.89 -33.84
C PRO A 32 -21.37 3.75 -34.27
N TRP A 33 -21.57 4.89 -33.64
CA TRP A 33 -22.63 5.82 -34.03
C TRP A 33 -22.47 6.31 -35.48
N TRP A 34 -21.24 6.69 -35.86
CA TRP A 34 -20.94 7.12 -37.24
C TRP A 34 -21.10 5.98 -38.25
N LEU A 35 -20.78 4.73 -37.88
CA LEU A 35 -20.95 3.54 -38.71
C LEU A 35 -22.42 3.08 -38.79
N GLY A 36 -23.32 3.66 -38.00
CA GLY A 36 -24.74 3.29 -37.95
C GLY A 36 -25.07 1.99 -37.23
N ASP A 37 -24.10 1.42 -36.50
CA ASP A 37 -24.27 0.19 -35.68
C ASP A 37 -23.91 0.46 -34.23
N ALA A 38 -24.88 0.92 -33.45
CA ALA A 38 -24.71 1.23 -32.04
C ALA A 38 -24.37 -0.01 -31.16
N LYS A 39 -24.66 -1.23 -31.63
CA LYS A 39 -24.39 -2.47 -30.90
C LYS A 39 -22.89 -2.72 -30.72
N LEU A 40 -22.05 -2.25 -31.63
CA LEU A 40 -20.60 -2.32 -31.52
C LEU A 40 -20.04 -1.52 -30.35
N THR A 41 -20.78 -0.55 -29.81
CA THR A 41 -20.38 0.24 -28.64
C THR A 41 -20.13 -0.64 -27.41
N ILE A 42 -20.92 -1.71 -27.25
CA ILE A 42 -20.87 -2.57 -26.05
C ILE A 42 -19.51 -3.27 -25.93
N PRO A 43 -19.08 -4.14 -26.86
CA PRO A 43 -17.82 -4.85 -26.74
C PRO A 43 -16.60 -3.91 -26.78
N LEU A 44 -16.66 -2.84 -27.59
CA LEU A 44 -15.58 -1.86 -27.63
C LEU A 44 -15.40 -1.15 -26.27
N THR A 45 -16.50 -0.70 -25.65
CA THR A 45 -16.47 -0.05 -24.33
C THR A 45 -16.02 -1.02 -23.24
N LEU A 46 -16.49 -2.28 -23.24
CA LEU A 46 -16.06 -3.30 -22.30
C LEU A 46 -14.57 -3.64 -22.46
N GLY A 47 -14.06 -3.65 -23.69
CA GLY A 47 -12.64 -3.80 -23.97
C GLY A 47 -11.79 -2.66 -23.40
N VAL A 48 -12.25 -1.41 -23.54
CA VAL A 48 -11.63 -0.22 -22.91
C VAL A 48 -11.66 -0.36 -21.40
N VAL A 49 -12.79 -0.73 -20.80
CA VAL A 49 -12.92 -0.91 -19.35
C VAL A 49 -11.94 -1.96 -18.84
N ALA A 50 -11.86 -3.13 -19.48
CA ALA A 50 -10.93 -4.19 -19.08
C ALA A 50 -9.47 -3.72 -19.18
N ALA A 51 -9.08 -3.08 -20.29
CA ALA A 51 -7.74 -2.55 -20.48
C ALA A 51 -7.38 -1.46 -19.46
N ALA A 52 -8.31 -0.55 -19.16
CA ALA A 52 -8.11 0.50 -18.16
C ALA A 52 -7.99 -0.04 -16.72
N LEU A 53 -8.60 -1.20 -16.44
CA LEU A 53 -8.47 -1.89 -15.16
C LEU A 53 -7.12 -2.59 -15.00
N THR A 54 -6.43 -2.92 -16.10
CA THR A 54 -5.12 -3.57 -16.12
C THR A 54 -3.94 -2.61 -16.30
N ASP A 55 -4.21 -1.31 -16.52
CA ASP A 55 -3.16 -0.32 -16.76
C ASP A 55 -2.29 -0.11 -15.53
N LEU A 56 -0.98 -0.35 -15.70
CA LEU A 56 0.05 -0.12 -14.69
C LEU A 56 1.13 0.79 -15.26
N ASP A 57 1.68 1.64 -14.40
CA ASP A 57 2.80 2.49 -14.79
C ASP A 57 4.07 1.67 -15.01
N ASP A 58 4.69 1.88 -16.18
CA ASP A 58 5.95 1.26 -16.58
C ASP A 58 6.69 2.13 -17.58
N ARG A 59 7.98 1.83 -17.83
CA ARG A 59 8.76 2.41 -18.92
C ARG A 59 8.18 1.99 -20.29
N LEU A 60 8.55 2.69 -21.36
CA LEU A 60 8.03 2.46 -22.71
C LEU A 60 8.16 0.99 -23.16
N THR A 61 9.33 0.40 -23.01
CA THR A 61 9.57 -1.02 -23.37
C THR A 61 8.78 -1.99 -22.50
N GLY A 62 8.61 -1.68 -21.21
CA GLY A 62 7.75 -2.43 -20.30
C GLY A 62 6.29 -2.32 -20.68
N ARG A 63 5.80 -1.14 -21.05
CA ARG A 63 4.43 -0.91 -21.54
C ARG A 63 4.15 -1.68 -22.82
N LEU A 64 5.05 -1.69 -23.79
CA LEU A 64 4.91 -2.48 -25.03
C LEU A 64 4.85 -3.96 -24.74
N ARG A 65 5.74 -4.48 -23.88
CA ARG A 65 5.70 -5.89 -23.47
C ARG A 65 4.39 -6.23 -22.75
N ASN A 66 3.95 -5.37 -21.84
CA ASN A 66 2.69 -5.57 -21.11
C ASN A 66 1.50 -5.54 -22.05
N LEU A 67 1.48 -4.63 -23.04
CA LEU A 67 0.47 -4.57 -24.08
C LEU A 67 0.34 -5.91 -24.80
N VAL A 68 1.47 -6.45 -25.30
CA VAL A 68 1.47 -7.74 -26.02
C VAL A 68 0.94 -8.86 -25.12
N ILE A 69 1.42 -8.97 -23.88
CA ILE A 69 0.98 -10.00 -22.92
C ILE A 69 -0.51 -9.84 -22.60
N THR A 70 -0.99 -8.61 -22.38
CA THR A 70 -2.40 -8.32 -22.08
C THR A 70 -3.30 -8.69 -23.25
N LEU A 71 -2.97 -8.25 -24.46
CA LEU A 71 -3.76 -8.56 -25.65
C LEU A 71 -3.81 -10.06 -25.95
N PHE A 72 -2.67 -10.74 -25.79
CA PHE A 72 -2.58 -12.21 -25.96
C PHE A 72 -3.43 -12.93 -24.89
N SER A 73 -3.34 -12.51 -23.62
CA SER A 73 -4.16 -13.08 -22.55
C SER A 73 -5.65 -12.83 -22.75
N PHE A 74 -6.02 -11.65 -23.23
CA PHE A 74 -7.41 -11.30 -23.54
C PHE A 74 -7.95 -12.12 -24.71
N PHE A 75 -7.14 -12.30 -25.74
CA PHE A 75 -7.51 -13.16 -26.89
C PHE A 75 -7.73 -14.60 -26.44
N ILE A 76 -6.79 -15.19 -25.71
CA ILE A 76 -6.94 -16.57 -25.22
C ILE A 76 -8.18 -16.71 -24.34
N ALA A 77 -8.38 -15.77 -23.39
CA ALA A 77 -9.52 -15.82 -22.50
C ALA A 77 -10.85 -15.76 -23.26
N SER A 78 -10.99 -14.81 -24.19
CA SER A 78 -12.22 -14.64 -24.96
C SER A 78 -12.45 -15.77 -25.98
N ALA A 79 -11.43 -16.16 -26.73
CA ALA A 79 -11.53 -17.27 -27.69
C ALA A 79 -11.83 -18.61 -27.01
N SER A 80 -11.23 -18.86 -25.83
CA SER A 80 -11.52 -20.07 -25.06
C SER A 80 -12.98 -20.15 -24.63
N VAL A 81 -13.57 -19.02 -24.24
CA VAL A 81 -15.01 -18.96 -23.93
C VAL A 81 -15.84 -19.32 -25.14
N GLU A 82 -15.67 -18.62 -26.26
CA GLU A 82 -16.44 -18.87 -27.49
C GLU A 82 -16.35 -20.33 -27.99
N LEU A 83 -15.14 -20.91 -27.92
CA LEU A 83 -14.91 -22.27 -28.42
C LEU A 83 -15.45 -23.36 -27.47
N LEU A 84 -15.37 -23.15 -26.14
CA LEU A 84 -15.78 -24.14 -25.16
C LEU A 84 -17.24 -24.02 -24.73
N PHE A 85 -17.87 -22.86 -24.94
CA PHE A 85 -19.21 -22.56 -24.48
C PHE A 85 -20.30 -23.58 -24.90
N PRO A 86 -20.26 -24.18 -26.13
CA PRO A 86 -21.23 -25.18 -26.52
C PRO A 86 -21.23 -26.48 -25.67
N TRP A 87 -20.12 -26.75 -24.95
CA TRP A 87 -19.96 -27.95 -24.11
C TRP A 87 -19.89 -27.59 -22.62
N PRO A 88 -21.00 -27.62 -21.88
CA PRO A 88 -21.04 -27.11 -20.50
C PRO A 88 -20.00 -27.71 -19.55
N TRP A 89 -19.76 -29.03 -19.63
CA TRP A 89 -18.78 -29.71 -18.77
C TRP A 89 -17.32 -29.35 -19.13
N LEU A 90 -17.03 -29.27 -20.42
CA LEU A 90 -15.71 -28.86 -20.87
C LEU A 90 -15.45 -27.40 -20.56
N PHE A 91 -16.48 -26.57 -20.67
CA PHE A 91 -16.43 -25.17 -20.29
C PHE A 91 -16.17 -25.00 -18.78
N ALA A 92 -16.86 -25.76 -17.91
CA ALA A 92 -16.64 -25.72 -16.46
C ALA A 92 -15.21 -26.13 -16.09
N LEU A 93 -14.67 -27.17 -16.75
CA LEU A 93 -13.27 -27.57 -16.58
C LEU A 93 -12.31 -26.47 -17.04
N GLY A 94 -12.54 -25.89 -18.22
CA GLY A 94 -11.76 -24.77 -18.75
C GLY A 94 -11.80 -23.55 -17.83
N LEU A 95 -12.96 -23.19 -17.29
CA LEU A 95 -13.14 -22.10 -16.33
C LEU A 95 -12.36 -22.36 -15.05
N THR A 96 -12.37 -23.59 -14.52
CA THR A 96 -11.59 -24.00 -13.35
C THR A 96 -10.09 -23.81 -13.59
N VAL A 97 -9.56 -24.42 -14.64
CA VAL A 97 -8.13 -24.40 -14.97
C VAL A 97 -7.65 -22.99 -15.26
N SER A 98 -8.40 -22.23 -16.07
CA SER A 98 -8.03 -20.86 -16.42
C SER A 98 -8.04 -19.94 -15.21
N THR A 99 -9.05 -20.03 -14.32
CA THR A 99 -9.14 -19.21 -13.11
C THR A 99 -7.97 -19.47 -12.17
N ILE A 100 -7.66 -20.75 -11.91
CA ILE A 100 -6.52 -21.11 -11.05
C ILE A 100 -5.20 -20.62 -11.68
N SER A 101 -5.01 -20.89 -12.98
CA SER A 101 -3.78 -20.50 -13.69
C SER A 101 -3.58 -18.98 -13.70
N PHE A 102 -4.61 -18.21 -14.03
CA PHE A 102 -4.52 -16.75 -14.06
C PHE A 102 -4.24 -16.17 -12.67
N ILE A 103 -4.90 -16.64 -11.63
CA ILE A 103 -4.65 -16.13 -10.27
C ILE A 103 -3.24 -16.48 -9.78
N LEU A 104 -2.77 -17.71 -10.04
CA LEU A 104 -1.40 -18.12 -9.67
C LEU A 104 -0.32 -17.34 -10.42
N LEU A 105 -0.56 -16.93 -11.67
CA LEU A 105 0.32 -16.00 -12.39
C LEU A 105 0.51 -14.68 -11.65
N GLY A 106 -0.47 -14.25 -10.85
CA GLY A 106 -0.35 -13.09 -9.97
C GLY A 106 0.77 -13.22 -8.93
N GLY A 107 1.19 -14.42 -8.59
CA GLY A 107 2.34 -14.68 -7.70
C GLY A 107 3.70 -14.27 -8.28
N LEU A 108 3.78 -14.04 -9.59
CA LEU A 108 4.97 -13.51 -10.25
C LEU A 108 5.16 -11.99 -10.03
N GLY A 109 4.11 -11.29 -9.60
CA GLY A 109 4.16 -9.87 -9.29
C GLY A 109 2.86 -9.15 -9.64
N GLN A 110 2.73 -7.93 -9.13
CA GLN A 110 1.51 -7.12 -9.27
C GLN A 110 1.07 -6.92 -10.74
N ARG A 111 2.03 -6.82 -11.67
CA ARG A 111 1.77 -6.71 -13.10
C ARG A 111 0.97 -7.90 -13.65
N TYR A 112 1.42 -9.11 -13.32
CA TYR A 112 0.74 -10.33 -13.77
C TYR A 112 -0.60 -10.53 -13.07
N ALA A 113 -0.72 -10.10 -11.82
CA ALA A 113 -1.99 -10.12 -11.08
C ALA A 113 -3.06 -9.25 -11.75
N THR A 114 -2.71 -8.04 -12.21
CA THR A 114 -3.67 -7.17 -12.90
C THR A 114 -4.05 -7.70 -14.28
N ILE A 115 -3.10 -8.23 -15.06
CA ILE A 115 -3.37 -8.84 -16.37
C ILE A 115 -4.28 -10.07 -16.20
N ALA A 116 -4.01 -10.90 -15.20
CA ALA A 116 -4.82 -12.07 -14.86
C ALA A 116 -6.26 -11.70 -14.52
N PHE A 117 -6.44 -10.68 -13.68
CA PHE A 117 -7.77 -10.16 -13.37
C PHE A 117 -8.51 -9.66 -14.61
N GLY A 118 -7.81 -8.91 -15.49
CA GLY A 118 -8.38 -8.44 -16.75
C GLY A 118 -8.75 -9.57 -17.72
N ALA A 119 -7.95 -10.63 -17.76
CA ALA A 119 -8.25 -11.81 -18.59
C ALA A 119 -9.53 -12.53 -18.10
N LEU A 120 -9.68 -12.73 -16.79
CA LEU A 120 -10.92 -13.27 -16.22
C LEU A 120 -12.12 -12.36 -16.47
N LEU A 121 -11.93 -11.05 -16.41
CA LEU A 121 -12.98 -10.07 -16.71
C LEU A 121 -13.42 -10.15 -18.17
N ILE A 122 -12.49 -10.23 -19.10
CA ILE A 122 -12.76 -10.41 -20.53
C ILE A 122 -13.49 -11.73 -20.79
N ALA A 123 -13.10 -12.82 -20.13
CA ALA A 123 -13.81 -14.10 -20.24
C ALA A 123 -15.30 -13.95 -19.86
N ILE A 124 -15.59 -13.28 -18.74
CA ILE A 124 -16.97 -13.04 -18.31
C ILE A 124 -17.71 -12.08 -19.26
N TYR A 125 -17.04 -11.05 -19.76
CA TYR A 125 -17.64 -10.15 -20.76
C TYR A 125 -17.96 -10.91 -22.07
N THR A 126 -17.14 -11.87 -22.46
CA THR A 126 -17.44 -12.73 -23.60
C THR A 126 -18.68 -13.60 -23.33
N MET A 127 -18.80 -14.20 -22.13
CA MET A 127 -19.99 -14.99 -21.76
C MET A 127 -21.28 -14.17 -21.83
N LEU A 128 -21.24 -12.87 -21.50
CA LEU A 128 -22.40 -11.98 -21.59
C LEU A 128 -22.86 -11.73 -23.03
N GLY A 129 -21.99 -11.91 -24.01
CA GLY A 129 -22.25 -11.56 -25.40
C GLY A 129 -22.22 -12.72 -26.40
N VAL A 130 -22.01 -13.97 -25.96
CA VAL A 130 -21.89 -15.14 -26.86
C VAL A 130 -23.07 -15.28 -27.82
N SER A 131 -24.28 -14.96 -27.39
CA SER A 131 -25.50 -15.04 -28.23
C SER A 131 -25.70 -13.85 -29.18
N LEU A 132 -24.88 -12.79 -29.09
CA LEU A 132 -25.09 -11.56 -29.86
C LEU A 132 -24.43 -11.60 -31.24
N TYR A 133 -23.47 -12.50 -31.48
CA TYR A 133 -22.64 -12.53 -32.69
C TYR A 133 -22.75 -13.87 -33.41
N ALA A 134 -22.72 -13.84 -34.74
CA ALA A 134 -22.85 -15.03 -35.58
C ALA A 134 -21.57 -15.87 -35.64
N HIS A 135 -20.41 -15.25 -35.45
CA HIS A 135 -19.11 -15.92 -35.57
C HIS A 135 -18.27 -15.79 -34.30
N TRP A 136 -17.64 -16.86 -33.88
CA TRP A 136 -16.84 -16.96 -32.66
C TRP A 136 -15.70 -15.93 -32.54
N TYR A 137 -15.20 -15.39 -33.65
CA TYR A 137 -14.08 -14.44 -33.65
C TYR A 137 -14.52 -12.98 -33.54
N GLN A 138 -15.81 -12.66 -33.78
CA GLN A 138 -16.29 -11.26 -33.84
C GLN A 138 -16.18 -10.57 -32.48
N GLN A 139 -16.69 -11.18 -31.43
CA GLN A 139 -16.65 -10.59 -30.10
C GLN A 139 -15.23 -10.49 -29.53
N PRO A 140 -14.37 -11.52 -29.59
CA PRO A 140 -12.97 -11.41 -29.20
C PRO A 140 -12.24 -10.26 -29.92
N LEU A 141 -12.40 -10.13 -31.22
CA LEU A 141 -11.76 -9.05 -31.98
C LEU A 141 -12.25 -7.65 -31.57
N LEU A 142 -13.54 -7.48 -31.30
CA LEU A 142 -14.10 -6.20 -30.86
C LEU A 142 -13.61 -5.82 -29.45
N LEU A 143 -13.58 -6.76 -28.50
CA LEU A 143 -13.04 -6.54 -27.17
C LEU A 143 -11.55 -6.14 -27.23
N ILE A 144 -10.78 -6.83 -28.06
CA ILE A 144 -9.37 -6.51 -28.29
C ILE A 144 -9.21 -5.15 -28.96
N ALA A 145 -10.04 -4.82 -29.95
CA ALA A 145 -9.99 -3.50 -30.60
C ALA A 145 -10.20 -2.36 -29.59
N GLY A 146 -11.17 -2.51 -28.67
CA GLY A 146 -11.34 -1.57 -27.55
C GLY A 146 -10.11 -1.49 -26.65
N ALA A 147 -9.52 -2.63 -26.32
CA ALA A 147 -8.31 -2.69 -25.50
C ALA A 147 -7.09 -2.04 -26.21
N VAL A 148 -6.91 -2.29 -27.50
CA VAL A 148 -5.86 -1.67 -28.33
C VAL A 148 -6.04 -0.14 -28.36
N TRP A 149 -7.26 0.32 -28.59
CA TRP A 149 -7.57 1.76 -28.60
C TRP A 149 -7.16 2.45 -27.31
N TYR A 150 -7.56 1.90 -26.15
CA TYR A 150 -7.15 2.41 -24.85
C TYR A 150 -5.64 2.42 -24.65
N ASN A 151 -4.97 1.33 -25.02
CA ASN A 151 -3.52 1.21 -24.87
C ASN A 151 -2.75 2.17 -25.78
N LEU A 152 -3.25 2.46 -27.00
CA LEU A 152 -2.67 3.48 -27.87
C LEU A 152 -2.75 4.86 -27.22
N LEU A 153 -3.89 5.22 -26.63
CA LEU A 153 -4.04 6.48 -25.90
C LEU A 153 -3.11 6.54 -24.67
N THR A 154 -2.96 5.41 -23.97
CA THR A 154 -2.03 5.30 -22.84
C THR A 154 -0.58 5.47 -23.26
N LEU A 155 -0.18 4.88 -24.38
CA LEU A 155 1.15 5.01 -24.94
C LEU A 155 1.44 6.46 -25.37
N THR A 156 0.50 7.09 -26.05
CA THR A 156 0.58 8.51 -26.44
C THR A 156 0.70 9.41 -25.21
N GLY A 157 -0.12 9.19 -24.18
CA GLY A 157 -0.03 9.92 -22.92
C GLY A 157 1.31 9.74 -22.22
N HIS A 158 1.91 8.54 -22.29
CA HIS A 158 3.25 8.28 -21.74
C HIS A 158 4.35 9.00 -22.51
N LEU A 159 4.25 9.08 -23.84
CA LEU A 159 5.22 9.82 -24.66
C LEU A 159 5.21 11.33 -24.35
N ILE A 160 4.03 11.89 -24.03
CA ILE A 160 3.87 13.31 -23.69
C ILE A 160 4.30 13.58 -22.23
N PHE A 161 3.97 12.68 -21.28
CA PHE A 161 4.19 12.85 -19.85
C PHE A 161 4.92 11.66 -19.19
N PRO A 162 6.19 11.35 -19.55
CA PRO A 162 6.83 10.07 -19.15
C PRO A 162 7.12 9.94 -17.66
N ILE A 163 7.33 11.05 -16.93
CA ILE A 163 7.79 11.05 -15.53
C ILE A 163 6.65 11.29 -14.54
N ARG A 164 5.48 11.68 -15.01
CA ARG A 164 4.36 12.13 -14.16
C ARG A 164 3.94 11.11 -13.09
N PRO A 165 3.72 9.84 -13.40
CA PRO A 165 3.29 8.85 -12.39
C PRO A 165 4.32 8.66 -11.27
N LEU A 166 5.62 8.76 -11.58
CA LEU A 166 6.68 8.68 -10.58
C LEU A 166 6.65 9.89 -9.63
N GLN A 167 6.42 11.09 -10.16
CA GLN A 167 6.28 12.30 -9.35
C GLN A 167 5.07 12.23 -8.42
N ASP A 168 3.95 11.69 -8.89
CA ASP A 168 2.75 11.51 -8.09
C ASP A 168 2.97 10.50 -6.95
N ASN A 169 3.66 9.38 -7.20
CA ASN A 169 4.00 8.41 -6.15
C ASN A 169 4.93 9.03 -5.11
N LEU A 170 5.93 9.79 -5.55
CA LEU A 170 6.84 10.50 -4.64
C LEU A 170 6.11 11.55 -3.80
N ALA A 171 5.22 12.34 -4.42
CA ALA A 171 4.43 13.33 -3.71
C ALA A 171 3.52 12.70 -2.65
N ARG A 172 2.88 11.56 -2.95
CA ARG A 172 2.13 10.78 -1.95
C ARG A 172 3.01 10.28 -0.81
N SER A 173 4.26 9.87 -1.10
CA SER A 173 5.18 9.46 -0.03
C SER A 173 5.46 10.61 0.94
N TYR A 174 5.65 11.83 0.44
CA TYR A 174 5.81 13.01 1.29
C TYR A 174 4.51 13.42 2.02
N GLU A 175 3.35 13.21 1.42
CA GLU A 175 2.06 13.43 2.06
C GLU A 175 1.84 12.45 3.23
N GLN A 176 2.14 11.15 3.03
CA GLN A 176 2.07 10.15 4.09
C GLN A 176 3.13 10.39 5.18
N LEU A 177 4.31 10.85 4.79
CA LEU A 177 5.35 11.25 5.76
C LEU A 177 4.91 12.45 6.61
N ALA A 178 4.25 13.43 5.99
CA ALA A 178 3.66 14.56 6.70
C ALA A 178 2.58 14.10 7.69
N HIS A 179 1.70 13.20 7.28
CA HIS A 179 0.68 12.62 8.14
C HIS A 179 1.28 11.86 9.33
N TYR A 180 2.32 11.07 9.08
CA TYR A 180 3.05 10.35 10.12
C TYR A 180 3.68 11.31 11.15
N LEU A 181 4.34 12.39 10.69
CA LEU A 181 4.91 13.43 11.57
C LEU A 181 3.84 14.16 12.38
N GLU A 182 2.68 14.41 11.79
CA GLU A 182 1.55 15.02 12.50
C GLU A 182 1.00 14.13 13.60
N LEU A 183 0.81 12.84 13.33
CA LEU A 183 0.40 11.87 14.36
C LEU A 183 1.47 11.75 15.46
N LYS A 184 2.75 11.75 15.09
CA LYS A 184 3.83 11.76 16.06
C LYS A 184 3.84 13.00 16.93
N SER A 185 3.49 14.17 16.39
CA SER A 185 3.39 15.43 17.16
C SER A 185 2.37 15.33 18.27
N ARG A 186 1.26 14.59 18.06
CA ARG A 186 0.22 14.39 19.08
C ARG A 186 0.70 13.62 20.31
N LEU A 187 1.75 12.81 20.20
CA LEU A 187 2.34 12.11 21.36
C LEU A 187 2.98 13.07 22.37
N PHE A 188 3.24 14.32 21.96
CA PHE A 188 3.76 15.39 22.82
C PHE A 188 2.65 16.24 23.45
N ASP A 189 1.39 15.85 23.26
CA ASP A 189 0.27 16.55 23.91
C ASP A 189 0.29 16.23 25.42
N PRO A 190 0.42 17.25 26.29
CA PRO A 190 0.44 17.06 27.74
C PRO A 190 -0.90 16.59 28.32
N ASP A 191 -2.00 16.80 27.60
CA ASP A 191 -3.35 16.43 28.01
C ASP A 191 -3.78 15.05 27.53
N LEU A 192 -2.88 14.29 26.86
CA LEU A 192 -3.15 12.95 26.41
C LEU A 192 -3.32 11.99 27.61
N ASP A 193 -4.40 11.21 27.59
CA ASP A 193 -4.67 10.18 28.59
C ASP A 193 -3.62 9.07 28.55
N ASP A 194 -3.00 8.78 29.70
CA ASP A 194 -1.89 7.81 29.80
C ASP A 194 -2.32 6.36 29.57
N GLU A 195 -3.59 6.03 29.84
CA GLU A 195 -4.14 4.71 29.56
C GLU A 195 -4.52 4.49 28.10
N ASN A 196 -4.60 5.57 27.32
CA ASN A 196 -5.04 5.51 25.92
C ASN A 196 -3.87 5.21 24.97
N GLN A 197 -3.74 3.97 24.52
CA GLN A 197 -2.76 3.56 23.51
C GLN A 197 -3.21 3.83 22.05
N ALA A 198 -4.39 4.41 21.82
CA ALA A 198 -4.91 4.68 20.49
C ALA A 198 -3.98 5.54 19.62
N PRO A 199 -3.29 6.59 20.11
CA PRO A 199 -2.35 7.36 19.31
C PRO A 199 -1.14 6.55 18.79
N LEU A 200 -0.63 5.60 19.58
CA LEU A 200 0.45 4.71 19.15
C LEU A 200 -0.03 3.72 18.08
N TYR A 201 -1.26 3.25 18.20
CA TYR A 201 -1.87 2.39 17.19
C TYR A 201 -2.09 3.14 15.87
N GLU A 202 -2.64 4.36 15.91
CA GLU A 202 -2.78 5.21 14.72
C GLU A 202 -1.43 5.47 14.06
N LEU A 203 -0.40 5.71 14.86
CA LEU A 203 0.97 5.90 14.36
C LEU A 203 1.52 4.65 13.68
N ALA A 204 1.30 3.46 14.24
CA ALA A 204 1.71 2.19 13.64
C ALA A 204 0.98 1.91 12.31
N LEU A 205 -0.32 2.21 12.23
CA LEU A 205 -1.08 2.11 10.97
C LEU A 205 -0.57 3.10 9.92
N ALA A 206 -0.32 4.35 10.33
CA ALA A 206 0.22 5.37 9.44
C ALA A 206 1.63 5.00 8.93
N ASN A 207 2.47 4.38 9.77
CA ASN A 207 3.75 3.82 9.36
C ASN A 207 3.55 2.79 8.23
N GLY A 208 2.58 1.89 8.36
CA GLY A 208 2.25 0.91 7.33
C GLY A 208 1.87 1.55 5.99
N GLN A 209 1.07 2.61 6.01
CA GLN A 209 0.68 3.35 4.80
C GLN A 209 1.87 4.08 4.17
N LEU A 210 2.70 4.72 4.98
CA LEU A 210 3.92 5.40 4.52
C LEU A 210 4.89 4.42 3.86
N VAL A 211 5.16 3.28 4.51
CA VAL A 211 6.03 2.22 3.97
C VAL A 211 5.48 1.68 2.64
N ALA A 212 4.17 1.49 2.51
CA ALA A 212 3.53 1.05 1.27
C ALA A 212 3.77 2.08 0.13
N THR A 213 3.61 3.37 0.39
CA THR A 213 3.85 4.42 -0.61
C THR A 213 5.32 4.55 -1.00
N LEU A 214 6.24 4.41 -0.04
CA LEU A 214 7.69 4.38 -0.31
C LEU A 214 8.07 3.18 -1.18
N ASN A 215 7.51 2.00 -0.93
CA ASN A 215 7.74 0.80 -1.75
C ASN A 215 7.16 0.97 -3.16
N GLN A 216 6.00 1.59 -3.32
CA GLN A 216 5.41 1.90 -4.62
C GLN A 216 6.29 2.90 -5.40
N THR A 217 6.80 3.93 -4.74
CA THR A 217 7.74 4.90 -5.34
C THR A 217 9.05 4.22 -5.75
N LYS A 218 9.59 3.32 -4.91
CA LYS A 218 10.76 2.49 -5.24
C LYS A 218 10.52 1.65 -6.50
N ALA A 219 9.39 0.96 -6.58
CA ALA A 219 9.05 0.14 -7.75
C ALA A 219 8.99 0.99 -9.03
N SER A 220 8.36 2.17 -8.97
CA SER A 220 8.31 3.12 -10.09
C SER A 220 9.67 3.69 -10.48
N LEU A 221 10.58 3.89 -9.51
CA LEU A 221 11.96 4.31 -9.75
C LEU A 221 12.77 3.22 -10.45
N LEU A 222 12.72 1.98 -9.93
CA LEU A 222 13.46 0.84 -10.48
C LEU A 222 13.10 0.57 -11.94
N THR A 223 11.83 0.69 -12.30
CA THR A 223 11.40 0.49 -13.70
C THR A 223 12.00 1.53 -14.64
N ARG A 224 12.26 2.77 -14.16
CA ARG A 224 12.83 3.87 -14.98
C ARG A 224 14.34 3.93 -14.97
N LEU A 225 14.98 3.66 -13.85
CA LEU A 225 16.46 3.65 -13.76
C LEU A 225 17.11 2.67 -14.74
N ARG A 226 16.44 1.59 -15.12
CA ARG A 226 16.93 0.63 -16.12
C ARG A 226 16.96 1.16 -17.56
N GLY A 227 16.17 2.19 -17.88
CA GLY A 227 16.06 2.76 -19.22
C GLY A 227 16.62 4.17 -19.35
N ASP A 228 16.49 4.99 -18.31
CA ASP A 228 16.70 6.44 -18.33
C ASP A 228 17.77 6.91 -17.34
N ARG A 229 18.81 6.10 -17.10
CA ARG A 229 19.90 6.41 -16.14
C ARG A 229 20.55 7.77 -16.32
N GLY A 230 20.40 8.39 -17.49
CA GLY A 230 20.98 9.67 -17.84
C GLY A 230 20.09 10.89 -17.61
N GLN A 231 18.79 10.74 -17.40
CA GLN A 231 17.87 11.89 -17.32
C GLN A 231 17.98 12.64 -15.97
N ARG A 232 18.26 13.94 -16.04
CA ARG A 232 18.39 14.85 -14.89
C ARG A 232 17.16 14.78 -13.96
N SER A 233 15.97 14.59 -14.50
CA SER A 233 14.71 14.51 -13.77
C SER A 233 14.58 13.21 -12.95
N THR A 234 15.01 12.06 -13.47
CA THR A 234 14.98 10.77 -12.74
C THR A 234 15.96 10.78 -11.58
N ARG A 235 17.13 11.39 -11.76
CA ARG A 235 18.14 11.54 -10.68
C ARG A 235 17.63 12.44 -9.55
N ARG A 236 17.01 13.58 -9.88
CA ARG A 236 16.38 14.46 -8.87
C ARG A 236 15.31 13.71 -8.06
N THR A 237 14.47 12.93 -8.72
CA THR A 237 13.45 12.13 -8.06
C THR A 237 14.04 11.03 -7.18
N LEU A 238 15.14 10.42 -7.59
CA LEU A 238 15.87 9.44 -6.80
C LEU A 238 16.46 10.06 -5.53
N HIS A 239 17.07 11.24 -5.64
CA HIS A 239 17.56 11.99 -4.48
C HIS A 239 16.43 12.29 -3.48
N TYR A 240 15.28 12.80 -3.95
CA TYR A 240 14.13 13.07 -3.11
C TYR A 240 13.58 11.82 -2.44
N TYR A 241 13.62 10.67 -3.13
CA TYR A 241 13.22 9.39 -2.54
C TYR A 241 14.14 8.99 -1.38
N PHE A 242 15.45 9.15 -1.51
CA PHE A 242 16.38 8.84 -0.42
C PHE A 242 16.21 9.80 0.76
N VAL A 243 16.01 11.08 0.49
CA VAL A 243 15.70 12.06 1.55
C VAL A 243 14.41 11.67 2.27
N ALA A 244 13.36 11.23 1.56
CA ALA A 244 12.13 10.75 2.20
C ALA A 244 12.38 9.53 3.09
N GLN A 245 13.24 8.59 2.66
CA GLN A 245 13.63 7.43 3.47
C GLN A 245 14.42 7.83 4.72
N ASP A 246 15.34 8.78 4.60
CA ASP A 246 16.16 9.22 5.72
C ASP A 246 15.32 10.03 6.73
N ILE A 247 14.39 10.86 6.26
CA ILE A 247 13.42 11.54 7.13
C ILE A 247 12.53 10.50 7.82
N HIS A 248 12.06 9.48 7.12
CA HIS A 248 11.27 8.40 7.71
C HIS A 248 12.06 7.66 8.81
N GLU A 249 13.33 7.34 8.59
CA GLU A 249 14.18 6.70 9.61
C GLU A 249 14.26 7.55 10.88
N ARG A 250 14.48 8.86 10.73
CA ARG A 250 14.52 9.79 11.86
C ARG A 250 13.16 10.02 12.47
N ALA A 251 12.11 10.13 11.66
CA ALA A 251 10.74 10.29 12.13
C ALA A 251 10.23 9.05 12.88
N SER A 252 10.59 7.85 12.43
CA SER A 252 10.22 6.59 13.10
C SER A 252 11.03 6.33 14.37
N SER A 253 12.24 6.93 14.51
CA SER A 253 13.07 6.77 15.70
C SER A 253 12.41 7.37 16.94
N SER A 254 12.54 6.69 18.08
CA SER A 254 12.10 7.17 19.39
C SER A 254 13.25 7.13 20.38
N HIS A 255 13.47 8.22 21.09
CA HIS A 255 14.58 8.38 22.00
C HIS A 255 14.13 8.37 23.46
N ILE A 256 12.81 8.34 23.71
CA ILE A 256 12.22 8.58 25.02
C ILE A 256 10.93 7.78 25.14
N GLN A 257 10.60 7.38 26.36
CA GLN A 257 9.24 6.98 26.71
C GLN A 257 8.36 8.23 26.82
N TYR A 258 7.38 8.36 25.95
CA TYR A 258 6.52 9.56 25.89
C TYR A 258 5.73 9.79 27.21
N GLN A 259 5.35 8.71 27.90
CA GLN A 259 4.67 8.78 29.19
C GLN A 259 5.57 9.41 30.24
N ALA A 260 6.79 8.91 30.40
CA ALA A 260 7.75 9.48 31.33
C ALA A 260 8.09 10.94 31.03
N LEU A 261 8.08 11.32 29.73
CA LEU A 261 8.28 12.70 29.32
C LEU A 261 7.12 13.62 29.78
N ARG A 262 5.86 13.16 29.59
CA ARG A 262 4.68 13.91 30.03
C ARG A 262 4.68 14.09 31.55
N ASP A 263 4.94 13.05 32.32
CA ASP A 263 4.97 13.07 33.78
C ASP A 263 5.93 14.13 34.32
N HIS A 264 7.10 14.26 33.68
CA HIS A 264 8.14 15.19 34.15
C HIS A 264 7.99 16.62 33.61
N PHE A 265 7.50 16.78 32.38
CA PHE A 265 7.52 18.07 31.69
C PHE A 265 6.11 18.62 31.38
N ARG A 266 5.06 18.04 31.96
CA ARG A 266 3.66 18.43 31.74
C ARG A 266 3.42 19.93 31.97
N TYR A 267 4.08 20.51 32.97
CA TYR A 267 3.94 21.92 33.36
C TYR A 267 4.97 22.84 32.68
N SER A 268 5.76 22.34 31.76
CA SER A 268 6.75 23.12 31.01
C SER A 268 6.29 23.38 29.58
N ASP A 269 6.81 24.44 28.94
CA ASP A 269 6.53 24.75 27.54
C ASP A 269 7.31 23.87 26.55
N VAL A 270 8.17 22.98 27.04
CA VAL A 270 9.03 22.11 26.22
C VAL A 270 8.19 21.15 25.38
N MET A 271 7.16 20.52 25.97
CA MET A 271 6.28 19.59 25.25
C MET A 271 5.61 20.27 24.06
N PHE A 272 4.99 21.41 24.30
CA PHE A 272 4.34 22.21 23.25
C PHE A 272 5.31 22.64 22.14
N ARG A 273 6.56 22.95 22.47
CA ARG A 273 7.58 23.36 21.48
C ARG A 273 8.02 22.20 20.61
N PHE A 274 8.19 20.99 21.17
CA PHE A 274 8.45 19.79 20.39
C PHE A 274 7.26 19.44 19.47
N GLN A 275 6.04 19.47 20.00
CA GLN A 275 4.81 19.28 19.24
C GLN A 275 4.76 20.25 18.04
N ARG A 276 4.99 21.53 18.28
CA ARG A 276 4.98 22.58 17.25
C ARG A 276 6.04 22.35 16.17
N LEU A 277 7.26 21.96 16.55
CA LEU A 277 8.32 21.68 15.57
C LEU A 277 7.98 20.50 14.69
N LEU A 278 7.47 19.41 15.25
CA LEU A 278 7.01 18.24 14.47
C LEU A 278 5.86 18.62 13.53
N SER A 279 4.89 19.40 14.00
CA SER A 279 3.81 19.92 13.15
C SER A 279 4.32 20.84 12.04
N MET A 280 5.32 21.69 12.31
CA MET A 280 5.97 22.49 11.26
C MET A 280 6.70 21.62 10.23
N GLN A 281 7.37 20.53 10.65
CA GLN A 281 8.01 19.56 9.74
C GLN A 281 6.97 18.81 8.91
N SER A 282 5.82 18.46 9.48
CA SER A 282 4.68 17.92 8.74
C SER A 282 4.23 18.88 7.63
N LEU A 283 3.99 20.15 7.97
CA LEU A 283 3.62 21.17 6.98
C LEU A 283 4.68 21.38 5.90
N ALA A 284 5.97 21.30 6.24
CA ALA A 284 7.07 21.37 5.28
C ALA A 284 7.05 20.19 4.30
N CYS A 285 6.80 18.97 4.79
CA CYS A 285 6.63 17.79 3.93
C CYS A 285 5.39 17.92 3.01
N GLN A 286 4.27 18.50 3.50
CA GLN A 286 3.10 18.79 2.66
C GLN A 286 3.42 19.84 1.58
N ALA A 287 4.15 20.90 1.94
CA ALA A 287 4.58 21.92 0.99
C ALA A 287 5.50 21.33 -0.09
N LEU A 288 6.42 20.43 0.29
CA LEU A 288 7.29 19.72 -0.62
C LEU A 288 6.51 18.77 -1.54
N SER A 289 5.53 18.04 -1.03
CA SER A 289 4.61 17.23 -1.84
C SER A 289 3.93 18.07 -2.91
N ARG A 290 3.39 19.24 -2.54
CA ARG A 290 2.77 20.18 -3.50
C ARG A 290 3.78 20.73 -4.51
N ALA A 291 5.00 21.07 -4.08
CA ALA A 291 6.07 21.55 -4.95
C ALA A 291 6.45 20.50 -6.01
N ILE A 292 6.53 19.23 -5.64
CA ILE A 292 6.77 18.10 -6.56
C ILE A 292 5.63 18.00 -7.58
N LEU A 293 4.37 18.05 -7.13
CA LEU A 293 3.20 17.98 -8.00
C LEU A 293 3.12 19.14 -9.01
N LEU A 294 3.42 20.36 -8.54
CA LEU A 294 3.35 21.58 -9.36
C LEU A 294 4.63 21.88 -10.14
N ARG A 295 5.68 21.09 -9.93
CA ARG A 295 7.04 21.32 -10.48
C ARG A 295 7.55 22.73 -10.17
N THR A 296 7.30 23.22 -8.97
CA THR A 296 7.84 24.46 -8.44
C THR A 296 9.00 24.14 -7.50
N PRO A 297 9.96 25.04 -7.34
CA PRO A 297 11.00 24.87 -6.32
C PRO A 297 10.37 24.92 -4.94
N TYR A 298 10.83 24.04 -4.04
CA TYR A 298 10.45 24.07 -2.64
C TYR A 298 11.18 25.24 -1.96
N GLN A 299 10.47 25.99 -1.14
CA GLN A 299 11.02 27.06 -0.31
C GLN A 299 10.91 26.66 1.15
N HIS A 300 12.06 26.55 1.80
CA HIS A 300 12.11 26.22 3.21
C HIS A 300 11.66 27.42 4.07
N ASP A 301 10.92 27.16 5.13
CA ASP A 301 10.33 28.21 5.97
C ASP A 301 11.37 28.74 6.97
N ALA A 302 11.69 30.04 6.89
CA ALA A 302 12.64 30.69 7.79
C ALA A 302 12.18 30.71 9.28
N ARG A 303 10.92 30.37 9.57
CA ARG A 303 10.42 30.27 10.95
C ARG A 303 11.04 29.11 11.73
N PHE A 304 11.61 28.10 11.07
CA PHE A 304 12.28 26.99 11.74
C PHE A 304 13.44 27.46 12.64
N GLU A 305 14.27 28.37 12.16
CA GLU A 305 15.41 28.91 12.94
C GLU A 305 14.94 29.50 14.27
N ARG A 306 13.88 30.33 14.24
CA ARG A 306 13.29 30.90 15.44
C ARG A 306 12.66 29.83 16.34
N ALA A 307 12.00 28.83 15.79
CA ALA A 307 11.39 27.76 16.55
C ALA A 307 12.45 26.93 17.29
N PHE A 308 13.59 26.63 16.66
CA PHE A 308 14.70 25.95 17.31
C PHE A 308 15.35 26.81 18.40
N THR A 309 15.58 28.10 18.14
CA THR A 309 16.10 29.04 19.17
C THR A 309 15.22 29.10 20.39
N HIS A 310 13.92 29.16 20.21
CA HIS A 310 12.95 29.15 21.31
C HIS A 310 12.91 27.84 22.08
N LEU A 311 13.10 26.70 21.40
CA LEU A 311 13.18 25.41 22.06
C LEU A 311 14.47 25.28 22.87
N ASP A 312 15.62 25.70 22.32
CA ASP A 312 16.88 25.77 23.09
C ASP A 312 16.73 26.56 24.36
N ALA A 313 16.17 27.76 24.26
CA ALA A 313 15.91 28.62 25.44
C ALA A 313 14.95 27.98 26.45
N ALA A 314 13.98 27.14 26.00
CA ALA A 314 13.10 26.39 26.89
C ALA A 314 13.84 25.28 27.61
N LEU A 315 14.68 24.54 26.89
CA LEU A 315 15.51 23.47 27.45
C LEU A 315 16.53 24.01 28.47
N ASP A 316 17.12 25.18 28.22
CA ASP A 316 18.04 25.84 29.17
C ASP A 316 17.32 26.27 30.45
N ARG A 317 16.09 26.77 30.37
CA ARG A 317 15.28 27.07 31.56
C ARG A 317 14.97 25.80 32.37
N VAL A 318 14.61 24.71 31.73
CA VAL A 318 14.33 23.43 32.41
C VAL A 318 15.59 22.85 33.03
N ARG A 319 16.76 22.97 32.36
CA ARG A 319 18.05 22.60 32.93
C ARG A 319 18.37 23.44 34.21
N ALA A 320 18.12 24.72 34.15
CA ALA A 320 18.32 25.63 35.30
C ALA A 320 17.38 25.32 36.48
N SER A 321 16.20 24.77 36.21
CA SER A 321 15.24 24.36 37.26
C SER A 321 15.55 23.02 37.93
N GLY A 322 16.67 22.35 37.59
CA GLY A 322 17.13 21.13 38.24
C GLY A 322 16.55 19.84 37.70
N ALA A 323 16.15 19.80 36.44
CA ALA A 323 15.73 18.55 35.77
C ALA A 323 16.83 17.50 35.74
N ALA A 324 16.45 16.23 35.84
CA ALA A 324 17.39 15.11 35.85
C ALA A 324 18.27 15.09 34.59
N PRO A 325 19.61 14.90 34.74
CA PRO A 325 20.55 14.97 33.61
C PRO A 325 20.24 13.98 32.49
N GLU A 326 19.73 12.80 32.82
CA GLU A 326 19.37 11.75 31.85
C GLU A 326 18.22 12.18 30.93
N GLN A 327 17.19 12.82 31.51
CA GLN A 327 16.05 13.32 30.77
C GLN A 327 16.45 14.49 29.84
N MET A 328 17.35 15.34 30.31
CA MET A 328 17.89 16.43 29.49
C MET A 328 18.74 15.94 28.32
N LYS A 329 19.50 14.86 28.51
CA LYS A 329 20.24 14.19 27.42
C LYS A 329 19.28 13.61 26.37
N ALA A 330 18.23 12.93 26.81
CA ALA A 330 17.21 12.36 25.94
C ALA A 330 16.49 13.43 25.09
N LEU A 331 16.12 14.56 25.68
CA LEU A 331 15.56 15.71 24.97
C LEU A 331 16.56 16.32 23.98
N GLY A 332 17.84 16.35 24.35
CA GLY A 332 18.93 16.78 23.46
C GLY A 332 19.08 15.89 22.21
N PHE A 333 18.98 14.58 22.35
CA PHE A 333 18.98 13.65 21.20
C PHE A 333 17.76 13.85 20.30
N LEU A 334 16.58 14.03 20.89
CA LEU A 334 15.37 14.33 20.14
C LEU A 334 15.52 15.66 19.36
N LEU A 335 16.02 16.71 20.00
CA LEU A 335 16.28 17.99 19.36
C LEU A 335 17.25 17.84 18.18
N ASN A 336 18.37 17.12 18.36
CA ASN A 336 19.35 16.89 17.30
C ASN A 336 18.73 16.09 16.14
N ASN A 337 17.83 15.16 16.42
CA ASN A 337 17.12 14.42 15.40
C ASN A 337 16.19 15.32 14.58
N LEU A 338 15.44 16.23 15.24
CA LEU A 338 14.58 17.21 14.54
C LEU A 338 15.38 18.22 13.72
N ARG A 339 16.55 18.66 14.23
CA ARG A 339 17.47 19.50 13.45
C ARG A 339 18.01 18.81 12.22
N ALA A 340 18.30 17.53 12.30
CA ALA A 340 18.76 16.75 11.17
C ALA A 340 17.67 16.58 10.10
N ILE A 341 16.40 16.40 10.47
CA ILE A 341 15.26 16.41 9.55
C ILE A 341 15.14 17.78 8.88
N ASP A 342 15.22 18.85 9.65
CA ASP A 342 15.14 20.22 9.15
C ASP A 342 16.26 20.53 8.14
N ALA A 343 17.49 20.14 8.45
CA ALA A 343 18.65 20.32 7.57
C ALA A 343 18.47 19.58 6.23
N GLN A 344 17.89 18.38 6.25
CA GLN A 344 17.58 17.63 5.03
C GLN A 344 16.50 18.32 4.19
N LEU A 345 15.46 18.86 4.82
CA LEU A 345 14.42 19.61 4.13
C LEU A 345 14.97 20.93 3.56
N ALA A 346 15.80 21.64 4.31
CA ALA A 346 16.41 22.89 3.87
C ALA A 346 17.35 22.72 2.66
N THR A 347 18.08 21.62 2.58
CA THR A 347 19.10 21.37 1.56
C THR A 347 18.62 20.53 0.37
N ILE A 348 17.36 20.09 0.35
CA ILE A 348 16.83 19.17 -0.66
C ILE A 348 16.94 19.69 -2.11
N GLU A 349 16.85 21.01 -2.30
CA GLU A 349 16.99 21.67 -3.62
C GLU A 349 18.42 22.03 -3.97
N SER A 350 19.39 21.82 -3.09
CA SER A 350 20.78 22.22 -3.29
C SER A 350 21.44 21.37 -4.40
N GLU A 351 21.99 22.03 -5.42
CA GLU A 351 22.67 21.35 -6.54
C GLU A 351 23.94 20.62 -6.09
N GLN A 352 24.62 21.10 -5.05
CA GLN A 352 25.82 20.47 -4.50
C GLN A 352 25.52 19.13 -3.89
N VAL A 353 24.44 19.03 -3.09
CA VAL A 353 23.98 17.77 -2.47
C VAL A 353 23.49 16.79 -3.54
N GLN A 354 22.82 17.29 -4.58
CA GLN A 354 22.38 16.46 -5.71
C GLN A 354 23.56 15.92 -6.54
N SER A 355 24.69 16.63 -6.59
CA SER A 355 25.87 16.18 -7.33
C SER A 355 26.72 15.17 -6.57
N GLN A 356 26.82 15.27 -5.26
CA GLN A 356 27.54 14.30 -4.40
C GLN A 356 26.81 12.96 -4.33
N ALA A 357 25.49 12.96 -4.37
CA ALA A 357 24.67 11.75 -4.50
C ALA A 357 24.93 10.98 -5.82
N LYS A 358 25.67 11.53 -6.77
CA LYS A 358 25.94 10.92 -8.07
C LYS A 358 26.78 9.64 -8.03
N SER A 359 27.74 9.51 -7.12
CA SER A 359 28.69 8.39 -7.13
C SER A 359 28.24 7.19 -6.30
N GLU A 360 27.41 7.40 -5.29
CA GLU A 360 27.04 6.36 -4.33
C GLU A 360 25.70 5.67 -4.61
N THR A 361 24.83 6.29 -5.40
CA THR A 361 23.38 5.99 -5.39
C THR A 361 22.93 4.94 -6.41
N GLU A 362 23.70 4.65 -7.45
CA GLU A 362 23.24 3.78 -8.55
C GLU A 362 23.12 2.30 -8.17
N ASN A 363 23.86 1.83 -7.16
CA ASN A 363 23.85 0.44 -6.69
C ASN A 363 23.02 0.20 -5.44
N LEU A 364 22.35 1.22 -4.90
CA LEU A 364 21.71 1.18 -3.59
C LEU A 364 20.23 0.71 -3.57
N LEU A 365 19.64 0.46 -4.74
CA LEU A 365 18.28 -0.08 -4.82
C LEU A 365 18.32 -1.58 -5.11
N ALA A 366 17.90 -2.40 -4.16
CA ALA A 366 17.68 -3.83 -4.38
C ALA A 366 16.62 -4.06 -5.45
N ASP A 367 16.96 -4.89 -6.43
CA ASP A 367 16.09 -5.23 -7.54
C ASP A 367 15.32 -6.52 -7.28
N ASP A 368 14.01 -6.42 -7.11
CA ASP A 368 13.09 -7.54 -6.88
C ASP A 368 12.51 -8.10 -8.21
N SER A 369 13.09 -7.74 -9.36
CA SER A 369 12.61 -8.20 -10.66
C SER A 369 12.90 -9.68 -10.91
N ILE A 370 12.16 -10.24 -11.84
CA ILE A 370 12.32 -11.63 -12.26
C ILE A 370 13.63 -11.75 -13.06
N HIS A 371 14.56 -12.58 -12.57
CA HIS A 371 15.82 -12.90 -13.21
C HIS A 371 15.81 -14.36 -13.69
N GLY A 372 15.28 -14.59 -14.91
CA GLY A 372 15.34 -15.89 -15.56
C GLY A 372 14.17 -16.84 -15.26
N PHE A 373 14.22 -17.99 -15.91
CA PHE A 373 13.16 -19.01 -15.87
C PHE A 373 13.10 -19.73 -14.51
N ASP A 374 14.25 -19.90 -13.86
CA ASP A 374 14.35 -20.57 -12.57
C ASP A 374 13.70 -19.75 -11.44
N ASP A 375 13.79 -18.41 -11.52
CA ASP A 375 13.10 -17.53 -10.58
C ASP A 375 11.58 -17.58 -10.76
N ILE A 376 11.09 -17.62 -12.01
CA ILE A 376 9.67 -17.85 -12.32
C ILE A 376 9.19 -19.17 -11.70
N ARG A 377 9.93 -20.24 -11.95
CA ARG A 377 9.59 -21.59 -11.44
C ARG A 377 9.58 -21.61 -9.91
N SER A 378 10.58 -21.03 -9.28
CA SER A 378 10.68 -20.99 -7.81
C SER A 378 9.56 -20.17 -7.16
N ARG A 379 9.20 -19.01 -7.73
CA ARG A 379 8.08 -18.18 -7.26
C ARG A 379 6.73 -18.89 -7.46
N LEU A 380 6.54 -19.51 -8.60
CA LEU A 380 5.31 -20.25 -8.89
C LEU A 380 5.17 -21.47 -7.96
N SER A 381 6.22 -22.29 -7.80
CA SER A 381 6.24 -23.45 -6.90
C SER A 381 5.93 -23.06 -5.46
N ARG A 382 6.48 -21.95 -4.97
CA ARG A 382 6.23 -21.41 -3.62
C ARG A 382 4.76 -21.02 -3.41
N ASN A 383 4.11 -20.54 -4.48
CA ASN A 383 2.71 -20.16 -4.44
C ASN A 383 1.73 -21.30 -4.70
N MET A 384 2.20 -22.48 -5.13
CA MET A 384 1.36 -23.66 -5.38
C MET A 384 1.14 -24.56 -4.14
N SER A 385 1.49 -24.09 -2.95
CA SER A 385 1.25 -24.82 -1.71
C SER A 385 -0.10 -24.44 -1.08
N PRO A 386 -0.81 -25.36 -0.39
CA PRO A 386 -2.04 -25.06 0.36
C PRO A 386 -1.86 -23.97 1.44
N GLU A 387 -0.64 -23.73 1.86
CA GLU A 387 -0.28 -22.71 2.83
C GLU A 387 -0.29 -21.30 2.22
N SER A 388 -0.18 -21.19 0.90
CA SER A 388 -0.20 -19.91 0.18
C SER A 388 -1.61 -19.32 0.18
N ALA A 389 -1.74 -18.06 0.65
CA ALA A 389 -2.99 -17.32 0.57
C ALA A 389 -3.48 -17.14 -0.88
N LEU A 390 -2.52 -17.01 -1.82
CA LEU A 390 -2.83 -16.89 -3.23
C LEU A 390 -3.42 -18.18 -3.81
N PHE A 391 -2.88 -19.35 -3.43
CA PHE A 391 -3.42 -20.66 -3.84
C PHE A 391 -4.84 -20.88 -3.30
N ARG A 392 -5.05 -20.64 -2.01
CA ARG A 392 -6.38 -20.73 -1.39
C ARG A 392 -7.38 -19.81 -2.06
N HIS A 393 -6.96 -18.58 -2.40
CA HIS A 393 -7.81 -17.66 -3.15
C HIS A 393 -8.11 -18.14 -4.57
N ALA A 394 -7.13 -18.71 -5.28
CA ALA A 394 -7.31 -19.25 -6.63
C ALA A 394 -8.33 -20.39 -6.65
N VAL A 395 -8.21 -21.33 -5.72
CA VAL A 395 -9.16 -22.46 -5.59
C VAL A 395 -10.55 -21.94 -5.21
N ARG A 396 -10.64 -21.04 -4.24
CA ARG A 396 -11.91 -20.43 -3.81
C ARG A 396 -12.60 -19.69 -4.95
N MET A 397 -11.87 -18.85 -5.68
CA MET A 397 -12.42 -18.11 -6.81
C MET A 397 -12.90 -19.05 -7.92
N SER A 398 -12.14 -20.09 -8.21
CA SER A 398 -12.54 -21.12 -9.18
C SER A 398 -13.85 -21.81 -8.77
N LEU A 399 -13.98 -22.21 -7.49
CA LEU A 399 -15.22 -22.80 -6.96
C LEU A 399 -16.39 -21.83 -7.01
N VAL A 400 -16.17 -20.55 -6.71
CA VAL A 400 -17.19 -19.49 -6.78
C VAL A 400 -17.71 -19.32 -8.20
N LEU A 401 -16.80 -19.23 -9.18
CA LEU A 401 -17.19 -19.05 -10.57
C LEU A 401 -17.88 -20.31 -11.12
N CYS A 402 -17.39 -21.52 -10.78
CA CYS A 402 -18.04 -22.77 -11.18
C CYS A 402 -19.41 -22.94 -10.53
N ALA A 403 -19.57 -22.60 -9.24
CA ALA A 403 -20.87 -22.64 -8.56
C ALA A 403 -21.86 -21.65 -9.19
N GLY A 404 -21.41 -20.43 -9.49
CA GLY A 404 -22.22 -19.46 -10.23
C GLY A 404 -22.63 -19.95 -11.62
N TYR A 405 -21.70 -20.54 -12.35
CA TYR A 405 -21.98 -21.12 -13.66
C TYR A 405 -22.96 -22.31 -13.58
N ALA A 406 -22.76 -23.21 -12.64
CA ALA A 406 -23.68 -24.33 -12.39
C ALA A 406 -25.08 -23.83 -12.03
N PHE A 407 -25.17 -22.80 -11.19
CA PHE A 407 -26.45 -22.16 -10.82
C PHE A 407 -27.18 -21.61 -12.05
N ILE A 408 -26.46 -20.91 -12.95
CA ILE A 408 -27.01 -20.37 -14.19
C ILE A 408 -27.54 -21.50 -15.09
N GLN A 409 -26.76 -22.57 -15.25
CA GLN A 409 -27.17 -23.72 -16.08
C GLN A 409 -28.40 -24.45 -15.52
N LEU A 410 -28.50 -24.59 -14.20
CA LEU A 410 -29.63 -25.25 -13.55
C LEU A 410 -30.92 -24.41 -13.58
N THR A 411 -30.81 -23.10 -13.49
CA THR A 411 -31.97 -22.19 -13.43
C THR A 411 -32.38 -21.65 -14.79
N GLY A 412 -31.52 -21.77 -15.81
CA GLY A 412 -31.79 -21.25 -17.17
C GLY A 412 -31.91 -19.74 -17.25
N LEU A 413 -31.25 -19.00 -16.34
CA LEU A 413 -31.28 -17.53 -16.31
C LEU A 413 -30.63 -16.93 -17.58
N GLN A 414 -31.40 -16.17 -18.36
CA GLN A 414 -30.93 -15.58 -19.63
C GLN A 414 -29.78 -14.60 -19.47
N HIS A 415 -29.75 -13.85 -18.35
CA HIS A 415 -28.71 -12.84 -18.06
C HIS A 415 -27.80 -13.21 -16.87
N GLY A 416 -27.83 -14.46 -16.40
CA GLY A 416 -27.21 -14.90 -15.14
C GLY A 416 -25.68 -14.72 -15.05
N TYR A 417 -24.96 -14.46 -16.15
CA TYR A 417 -23.50 -14.26 -16.13
C TYR A 417 -23.04 -13.03 -15.35
N TRP A 418 -23.97 -12.13 -15.00
CA TRP A 418 -23.73 -11.05 -14.05
C TRP A 418 -23.42 -11.56 -12.64
N ILE A 419 -23.88 -12.75 -12.27
CA ILE A 419 -23.53 -13.44 -11.03
C ILE A 419 -22.01 -13.64 -10.97
N LEU A 420 -21.40 -14.14 -12.08
CA LEU A 420 -19.96 -14.37 -12.17
C LEU A 420 -19.18 -13.06 -12.07
N LEU A 421 -19.65 -12.02 -12.77
CA LEU A 421 -19.01 -10.70 -12.72
C LEU A 421 -19.03 -10.12 -11.30
N THR A 422 -20.17 -10.21 -10.62
CA THR A 422 -20.31 -9.73 -9.24
C THR A 422 -19.40 -10.52 -8.32
N SER A 423 -19.38 -11.84 -8.44
CA SER A 423 -18.53 -12.72 -7.64
C SER A 423 -17.04 -12.42 -7.84
N LEU A 424 -16.59 -12.16 -9.08
CA LEU A 424 -15.21 -11.78 -9.38
C LEU A 424 -14.79 -10.49 -8.70
N PHE A 425 -15.65 -9.47 -8.68
CA PHE A 425 -15.34 -8.18 -8.06
C PHE A 425 -15.43 -8.21 -6.52
N VAL A 426 -16.34 -8.98 -5.97
CA VAL A 426 -16.64 -9.01 -4.53
C VAL A 426 -15.73 -9.97 -3.78
N CYS A 427 -15.46 -11.16 -4.31
CA CYS A 427 -14.63 -12.16 -3.67
C CYS A 427 -13.16 -11.73 -3.62
N GLN A 428 -12.72 -11.35 -2.43
CA GLN A 428 -11.34 -10.96 -2.16
C GLN A 428 -10.60 -12.09 -1.40
N PRO A 429 -9.25 -12.06 -1.35
CA PRO A 429 -8.50 -13.03 -0.55
C PRO A 429 -8.92 -13.04 0.93
N ASN A 430 -9.30 -11.88 1.48
CA ASN A 430 -9.61 -11.69 2.90
C ASN A 430 -11.13 -11.58 3.15
N TYR A 431 -11.59 -12.13 4.28
CA TYR A 431 -13.00 -12.04 4.72
C TYR A 431 -13.47 -10.57 4.84
N ASN A 432 -12.72 -9.71 5.52
CA ASN A 432 -13.11 -8.32 5.74
C ASN A 432 -13.23 -7.52 4.46
N ALA A 433 -12.24 -7.68 3.55
CA ALA A 433 -12.29 -7.03 2.25
C ALA A 433 -13.50 -7.48 1.44
N THR A 434 -13.84 -8.78 1.50
CA THR A 434 -15.03 -9.33 0.85
C THR A 434 -16.32 -8.77 1.46
N ARG A 435 -16.46 -8.81 2.78
CA ARG A 435 -17.65 -8.29 3.49
C ARG A 435 -17.89 -6.81 3.21
N HIS A 436 -16.86 -6.00 3.26
CA HIS A 436 -16.94 -4.57 2.97
C HIS A 436 -17.35 -4.32 1.52
N ARG A 437 -16.71 -4.99 0.56
CA ARG A 437 -17.04 -4.85 -0.87
C ARG A 437 -18.45 -5.35 -1.18
N LEU A 438 -18.91 -6.42 -0.55
CA LEU A 438 -20.24 -6.97 -0.70
C LEU A 438 -21.32 -5.93 -0.34
N ALA A 439 -21.24 -5.32 0.83
CA ALA A 439 -22.20 -4.30 1.26
C ALA A 439 -22.23 -3.11 0.28
N LEU A 440 -21.05 -2.59 -0.08
CA LEU A 440 -20.94 -1.47 -1.01
C LEU A 440 -21.41 -1.83 -2.43
N ARG A 441 -21.23 -3.10 -2.85
CA ARG A 441 -21.72 -3.59 -4.14
C ARG A 441 -23.24 -3.62 -4.21
N ILE A 442 -23.87 -4.14 -3.17
CA ILE A 442 -25.35 -4.19 -3.08
C ILE A 442 -25.91 -2.77 -3.07
N ILE A 443 -25.43 -1.89 -2.17
CA ILE A 443 -25.88 -0.51 -2.08
C ILE A 443 -25.71 0.22 -3.43
N GLY A 444 -24.52 0.14 -4.01
CA GLY A 444 -24.22 0.80 -5.27
C GLY A 444 -25.09 0.30 -6.44
N THR A 445 -25.38 -1.01 -6.49
CA THR A 445 -26.26 -1.58 -7.52
C THR A 445 -27.71 -1.12 -7.34
N LEU A 446 -28.25 -1.15 -6.10
CA LEU A 446 -29.61 -0.68 -5.81
C LEU A 446 -29.79 0.80 -6.18
N VAL A 447 -28.86 1.65 -5.75
CA VAL A 447 -28.89 3.08 -6.11
C VAL A 447 -28.71 3.28 -7.61
N GLY A 448 -27.81 2.52 -8.24
CA GLY A 448 -27.59 2.56 -9.68
C GLY A 448 -28.83 2.20 -10.50
N VAL A 449 -29.57 1.18 -10.10
CA VAL A 449 -30.84 0.81 -10.74
C VAL A 449 -31.93 1.85 -10.47
N ALA A 450 -32.06 2.31 -9.21
CA ALA A 450 -33.04 3.33 -8.83
C ALA A 450 -32.87 4.66 -9.59
N LEU A 451 -31.63 5.05 -9.89
CA LEU A 451 -31.34 6.22 -10.72
C LEU A 451 -31.42 5.90 -12.21
N GLY A 452 -31.05 4.69 -12.60
CA GLY A 452 -31.00 4.28 -14.01
C GLY A 452 -32.36 4.23 -14.68
N LEU A 453 -33.35 3.66 -14.01
CA LEU A 453 -34.72 3.54 -14.57
C LEU A 453 -35.35 4.91 -14.95
N PRO A 454 -35.34 5.94 -14.07
CA PRO A 454 -35.78 7.28 -14.46
C PRO A 454 -34.94 7.90 -15.59
N ILE A 455 -33.63 7.69 -15.60
CA ILE A 455 -32.73 8.22 -16.64
C ILE A 455 -33.09 7.61 -18.02
N LEU A 456 -33.29 6.29 -18.08
CA LEU A 456 -33.69 5.62 -19.33
C LEU A 456 -35.04 6.16 -19.88
N TRP A 457 -35.95 6.50 -18.96
CA TRP A 457 -37.24 7.08 -19.35
C TRP A 457 -37.12 8.54 -19.80
N LEU A 458 -36.26 9.34 -19.14
CA LEU A 458 -36.07 10.76 -19.44
C LEU A 458 -35.24 11.01 -20.69
N VAL A 459 -34.33 10.10 -21.04
CA VAL A 459 -33.39 10.23 -22.16
C VAL A 459 -33.57 9.09 -23.17
N PRO A 460 -34.64 9.12 -23.98
CA PRO A 460 -34.90 8.06 -24.95
C PRO A 460 -34.05 8.18 -26.24
N SER A 461 -33.36 9.31 -26.46
CA SER A 461 -32.56 9.55 -27.67
C SER A 461 -31.26 8.74 -27.64
N LEU A 462 -30.88 8.16 -28.78
CA LEU A 462 -29.64 7.38 -28.92
C LEU A 462 -28.40 8.22 -28.55
N GLU A 463 -28.32 9.44 -29.03
CA GLU A 463 -27.20 10.36 -28.78
C GLU A 463 -27.08 10.69 -27.28
N GLY A 464 -28.22 10.92 -26.62
CA GLY A 464 -28.27 11.17 -25.19
C GLY A 464 -27.76 9.95 -24.37
N GLN A 465 -28.14 8.73 -24.76
CA GLN A 465 -27.68 7.51 -24.13
C GLN A 465 -26.19 7.29 -24.34
N LEU A 466 -25.65 7.51 -25.55
CA LEU A 466 -24.21 7.41 -25.82
C LEU A 466 -23.43 8.45 -25.01
N MET A 467 -23.94 9.68 -24.87
CA MET A 467 -23.31 10.69 -24.01
C MET A 467 -23.32 10.26 -22.55
N LEU A 468 -24.41 9.69 -22.03
CA LEU A 468 -24.51 9.18 -20.67
C LEU A 468 -23.58 7.99 -20.42
N ILE A 469 -23.37 7.11 -21.40
CA ILE A 469 -22.38 6.02 -21.33
C ILE A 469 -20.97 6.59 -21.08
N VAL A 470 -20.59 7.63 -21.81
CA VAL A 470 -19.30 8.30 -21.62
C VAL A 470 -19.20 8.93 -20.22
N ILE A 471 -20.22 9.68 -19.80
CA ILE A 471 -20.23 10.36 -18.50
C ILE A 471 -20.16 9.33 -17.36
N THR A 472 -21.00 8.32 -17.37
CA THR A 472 -21.04 7.27 -16.32
C THR A 472 -19.75 6.45 -16.29
N GLY A 473 -19.15 6.17 -17.44
CA GLY A 473 -17.87 5.50 -17.54
C GLY A 473 -16.73 6.33 -16.96
N VAL A 474 -16.66 7.62 -17.25
CA VAL A 474 -15.65 8.52 -16.63
C VAL A 474 -15.83 8.60 -15.11
N LEU A 475 -17.08 8.75 -14.64
CA LEU A 475 -17.39 8.81 -13.22
C LEU A 475 -17.06 7.48 -12.51
N PHE A 476 -17.31 6.34 -13.14
CA PHE A 476 -16.88 5.04 -12.61
C PHE A 476 -15.38 5.02 -12.33
N PHE A 477 -14.55 5.42 -13.29
CA PHE A 477 -13.10 5.44 -13.12
C PHE A 477 -12.61 6.51 -12.13
N ALA A 478 -13.28 7.66 -12.08
CA ALA A 478 -12.96 8.73 -11.14
C ALA A 478 -13.19 8.29 -9.67
N PHE A 479 -14.28 7.56 -9.39
CA PHE A 479 -14.63 7.12 -8.04
C PHE A 479 -14.07 5.74 -7.67
N ARG A 480 -13.58 4.96 -8.61
CA ARG A 480 -13.12 3.58 -8.40
C ARG A 480 -12.13 3.42 -7.24
N ASN A 481 -11.18 4.34 -7.11
CA ASN A 481 -10.12 4.29 -6.10
C ASN A 481 -10.45 5.09 -4.83
N VAL A 482 -11.55 5.85 -4.84
CA VAL A 482 -11.94 6.72 -3.71
C VAL A 482 -13.11 6.12 -2.95
N GLN A 483 -14.18 5.76 -3.65
CA GLN A 483 -15.42 5.25 -3.04
C GLN A 483 -16.05 4.15 -3.90
N TYR A 484 -15.89 2.91 -3.48
CA TYR A 484 -16.34 1.74 -4.22
C TYR A 484 -17.86 1.70 -4.47
N ALA A 485 -18.68 2.21 -3.54
CA ALA A 485 -20.13 2.26 -3.72
C ALA A 485 -20.54 3.16 -4.90
N HIS A 486 -19.94 4.37 -5.02
CA HIS A 486 -20.21 5.27 -6.14
C HIS A 486 -19.70 4.68 -7.45
N ALA A 487 -18.53 4.05 -7.46
CA ALA A 487 -18.05 3.33 -8.63
C ALA A 487 -19.05 2.24 -9.06
N THR A 488 -19.58 1.46 -8.11
CA THR A 488 -20.57 0.42 -8.40
C THR A 488 -21.88 1.00 -8.96
N MET A 489 -22.32 2.13 -8.42
CA MET A 489 -23.49 2.85 -8.93
C MET A 489 -23.29 3.27 -10.39
N PHE A 490 -22.16 3.91 -10.72
CA PHE A 490 -21.90 4.38 -12.08
C PHE A 490 -21.68 3.25 -13.09
N ILE A 491 -21.01 2.15 -12.71
CA ILE A 491 -20.87 1.00 -13.61
C ILE A 491 -22.22 0.28 -13.83
N THR A 492 -23.12 0.29 -12.85
CA THR A 492 -24.47 -0.24 -13.00
C THR A 492 -25.28 0.62 -13.98
N LEU A 493 -25.20 1.94 -13.85
CA LEU A 493 -25.81 2.89 -14.81
C LEU A 493 -25.28 2.68 -16.24
N LEU A 494 -23.95 2.59 -16.39
CA LEU A 494 -23.31 2.35 -17.69
C LEU A 494 -23.84 1.05 -18.33
N VAL A 495 -23.93 -0.01 -17.54
CA VAL A 495 -24.43 -1.30 -18.02
C VAL A 495 -25.91 -1.21 -18.46
N LEU A 496 -26.78 -0.60 -17.65
CA LEU A 496 -28.19 -0.41 -18.01
C LEU A 496 -28.34 0.38 -19.33
N LEU A 497 -27.54 1.43 -19.50
CA LEU A 497 -27.52 2.22 -20.74
C LEU A 497 -27.02 1.39 -21.92
N CYS A 498 -25.97 0.58 -21.76
CA CYS A 498 -25.47 -0.32 -22.80
C CYS A 498 -26.54 -1.33 -23.25
N PHE A 499 -27.26 -1.96 -22.29
CA PHE A 499 -28.33 -2.90 -22.62
C PHE A 499 -29.55 -2.22 -23.19
N ASN A 500 -29.80 -0.96 -22.86
CA ASN A 500 -30.86 -0.18 -23.49
C ASN A 500 -30.61 0.08 -24.97
N LEU A 501 -29.35 0.14 -25.42
CA LEU A 501 -29.01 0.17 -26.84
C LEU A 501 -29.47 -1.10 -27.60
N LEU A 502 -29.65 -2.22 -26.88
CA LEU A 502 -30.22 -3.47 -27.41
C LEU A 502 -31.74 -3.53 -27.30
N GLY A 503 -32.36 -2.55 -26.67
CA GLY A 503 -33.81 -2.53 -26.39
C GLY A 503 -34.21 -3.22 -25.06
N GLU A 504 -33.28 -3.72 -24.28
CA GLU A 504 -33.54 -4.54 -23.09
C GLU A 504 -33.31 -3.79 -21.77
N GLY A 505 -33.06 -2.48 -21.77
CA GLY A 505 -32.61 -1.71 -20.61
C GLY A 505 -33.51 -1.82 -19.38
N PHE A 506 -34.85 -1.82 -19.57
CA PHE A 506 -35.80 -1.99 -18.46
C PHE A 506 -35.89 -3.43 -17.97
N GLU A 507 -35.79 -4.41 -18.88
CA GLU A 507 -35.91 -5.84 -18.56
C GLU A 507 -34.71 -6.34 -17.78
N VAL A 508 -33.53 -5.79 -17.99
CA VAL A 508 -32.27 -6.14 -17.31
C VAL A 508 -32.17 -5.55 -15.89
N ALA A 509 -32.94 -4.53 -15.54
CA ALA A 509 -32.84 -3.82 -14.28
C ALA A 509 -33.07 -4.71 -13.05
N LEU A 510 -34.17 -5.48 -13.02
CA LEU A 510 -34.49 -6.39 -11.92
C LEU A 510 -33.54 -7.61 -11.87
N PRO A 511 -33.28 -8.33 -12.97
CA PRO A 511 -32.24 -9.37 -13.00
C PRO A 511 -30.90 -8.88 -12.46
N ARG A 512 -30.48 -7.65 -12.79
CA ARG A 512 -29.23 -7.07 -12.30
C ARG A 512 -29.12 -7.02 -10.77
N VAL A 513 -30.20 -6.69 -10.08
CA VAL A 513 -30.27 -6.69 -8.61
C VAL A 513 -30.20 -8.13 -8.08
N ILE A 514 -31.01 -9.03 -8.64
CA ILE A 514 -31.07 -10.43 -8.23
C ILE A 514 -29.71 -11.11 -8.41
N ASP A 515 -29.09 -10.97 -9.58
CA ASP A 515 -27.78 -11.53 -9.89
C ASP A 515 -26.67 -10.98 -8.98
N THR A 516 -26.78 -9.69 -8.62
CA THR A 516 -25.86 -9.09 -7.65
C THR A 516 -26.03 -9.73 -6.27
N LEU A 517 -27.25 -9.94 -5.80
CA LEU A 517 -27.51 -10.58 -4.50
C LEU A 517 -27.03 -12.04 -4.50
N ILE A 518 -27.30 -12.80 -5.55
CA ILE A 518 -26.86 -14.20 -5.68
C ILE A 518 -25.32 -14.26 -5.73
N GLY A 519 -24.67 -13.45 -6.58
CA GLY A 519 -23.22 -13.40 -6.68
C GLY A 519 -22.53 -12.99 -5.37
N CYS A 520 -23.12 -12.04 -4.65
CA CYS A 520 -22.69 -11.65 -3.32
C CYS A 520 -22.85 -12.78 -2.30
N GLY A 521 -23.97 -13.51 -2.35
CA GLY A 521 -24.25 -14.66 -1.48
C GLY A 521 -23.25 -15.80 -1.71
N ILE A 522 -22.99 -16.18 -2.97
CA ILE A 522 -21.99 -17.20 -3.32
C ILE A 522 -20.61 -16.80 -2.84
N ALA A 523 -20.20 -15.56 -3.08
CA ALA A 523 -18.89 -15.05 -2.64
C ALA A 523 -18.77 -15.04 -1.11
N TRP A 524 -19.85 -14.67 -0.38
CA TRP A 524 -19.87 -14.67 1.08
C TRP A 524 -19.75 -16.09 1.65
N ILE A 525 -20.53 -17.03 1.14
CA ILE A 525 -20.48 -18.45 1.54
C ILE A 525 -19.05 -18.99 1.30
N ALA A 526 -18.50 -18.73 0.13
CA ALA A 526 -17.19 -19.24 -0.21
C ALA A 526 -16.09 -18.69 0.71
N VAL A 527 -16.11 -17.39 1.02
CA VAL A 527 -15.08 -16.79 1.87
C VAL A 527 -15.23 -17.17 3.34
N SER A 528 -16.46 -17.51 3.76
CA SER A 528 -16.75 -17.90 5.14
C SER A 528 -16.46 -19.37 5.43
N PHE A 529 -16.70 -20.26 4.46
CA PHE A 529 -16.68 -21.71 4.68
C PHE A 529 -15.60 -22.45 3.86
N ILE A 530 -15.24 -21.94 2.68
CA ILE A 530 -14.24 -22.60 1.83
C ILE A 530 -12.84 -22.05 2.15
N TRP A 531 -12.11 -22.79 2.98
CA TRP A 531 -10.72 -22.44 3.33
C TRP A 531 -10.56 -20.99 3.81
N PRO A 532 -11.30 -20.59 4.87
CA PRO A 532 -11.30 -19.20 5.30
C PRO A 532 -9.89 -18.73 5.68
N ASP A 533 -9.50 -17.60 5.12
CA ASP A 533 -8.20 -16.99 5.39
C ASP A 533 -8.34 -15.94 6.51
N TRP A 534 -8.59 -16.45 7.74
CA TRP A 534 -8.70 -15.62 8.93
C TRP A 534 -7.36 -15.01 9.29
N LYS A 535 -7.30 -13.70 9.44
CA LYS A 535 -6.06 -12.98 9.75
C LYS A 535 -5.51 -13.33 11.12
N PHE A 536 -6.38 -13.58 12.10
CA PHE A 536 -5.94 -13.98 13.44
C PHE A 536 -5.11 -15.27 13.44
N ARG A 537 -5.41 -16.25 12.57
CA ARG A 537 -4.64 -17.49 12.43
C ARG A 537 -3.24 -17.27 11.87
N ASN A 538 -3.01 -16.16 11.19
CA ASN A 538 -1.71 -15.79 10.65
C ASN A 538 -0.91 -14.90 11.60
N LEU A 539 -1.51 -14.42 12.71
CA LEU A 539 -0.86 -13.53 13.66
C LEU A 539 0.45 -14.10 14.21
N PRO A 540 0.52 -15.38 14.68
CA PRO A 540 1.77 -15.95 15.17
C PRO A 540 2.91 -15.91 14.15
N ARG A 541 2.64 -16.31 12.90
CA ARG A 541 3.64 -16.30 11.81
C ARG A 541 4.06 -14.89 11.39
N VAL A 542 3.13 -13.94 11.43
CA VAL A 542 3.42 -12.55 11.07
C VAL A 542 4.25 -11.90 12.16
N LEU A 543 3.92 -12.19 13.43
CA LEU A 543 4.69 -11.73 14.58
C LEU A 543 6.12 -12.30 14.58
N GLU A 544 6.29 -13.60 14.36
CA GLU A 544 7.59 -14.24 14.22
C GLU A 544 8.44 -13.58 13.11
N ARG A 545 7.84 -13.30 11.96
CA ARG A 545 8.53 -12.59 10.86
C ARG A 545 8.91 -11.17 11.23
N ALA A 546 8.06 -10.46 11.98
CA ALA A 546 8.36 -9.11 12.44
C ALA A 546 9.52 -9.10 13.44
N VAL A 547 9.52 -10.04 14.39
CA VAL A 547 10.62 -10.24 15.35
C VAL A 547 11.92 -10.55 14.62
N ASN A 548 11.91 -11.55 13.73
CA ASN A 548 13.10 -11.93 12.94
C ASN A 548 13.65 -10.77 12.10
N ALA A 549 12.79 -9.90 11.59
CA ALA A 549 13.22 -8.73 10.83
C ALA A 549 13.82 -7.65 11.74
N ASN A 550 13.26 -7.45 12.93
CA ASN A 550 13.81 -6.53 13.92
C ASN A 550 15.19 -6.98 14.41
N CYS A 551 15.39 -8.29 14.69
CA CYS A 551 16.68 -8.84 15.08
C CYS A 551 17.74 -8.64 13.97
N ARG A 552 17.41 -8.98 12.72
CA ARG A 552 18.31 -8.73 11.57
C ARG A 552 18.63 -7.25 11.36
N TYR A 553 17.68 -6.36 11.64
CA TYR A 553 17.93 -4.93 11.55
C TYR A 553 18.86 -4.47 12.67
N LEU A 554 18.69 -5.00 13.87
CA LEU A 554 19.55 -4.72 15.02
C LEU A 554 20.98 -5.24 14.78
N ASP A 555 21.14 -6.45 14.22
CA ASP A 555 22.45 -7.01 13.84
C ASP A 555 23.16 -6.12 12.79
N ALA A 556 22.44 -5.66 11.78
CA ALA A 556 22.99 -4.76 10.77
C ALA A 556 23.42 -3.39 11.34
N ILE A 557 22.77 -2.93 12.40
CA ILE A 557 23.18 -1.73 13.15
C ILE A 557 24.41 -2.02 13.99
N LEU A 558 24.45 -3.15 14.69
CA LEU A 558 25.57 -3.58 15.52
C LEU A 558 26.87 -3.64 14.70
N GLU A 559 26.83 -4.24 13.52
CA GLU A 559 27.98 -4.28 12.60
C GLU A 559 28.53 -2.87 12.30
N GLN A 560 27.66 -1.87 12.18
CA GLN A 560 28.08 -0.49 11.89
C GLN A 560 28.67 0.22 13.12
N TYR A 561 28.29 -0.15 14.32
CA TYR A 561 28.97 0.34 15.54
C TYR A 561 30.37 -0.24 15.70
N HIS A 562 30.62 -1.46 15.18
CA HIS A 562 31.96 -2.05 15.13
C HIS A 562 32.84 -1.47 14.01
N GLN A 563 32.31 -1.38 12.79
CA GLN A 563 33.10 -1.05 11.58
C GLN A 563 33.08 0.45 11.24
N GLY A 564 32.06 1.18 11.68
CA GLY A 564 31.77 2.55 11.31
C GLY A 564 30.56 2.66 10.38
N ARG A 565 30.04 3.88 10.23
CA ARG A 565 28.87 4.16 9.43
C ARG A 565 29.09 3.82 7.96
N ASP A 566 28.31 2.89 7.47
CA ASP A 566 28.25 2.52 6.07
C ASP A 566 26.80 2.47 5.60
N ASN A 567 26.49 3.13 4.49
CA ASN A 567 25.16 3.12 3.88
C ASN A 567 24.98 2.01 2.84
N ARG A 568 25.67 0.87 3.02
CA ARG A 568 25.56 -0.28 2.13
C ARG A 568 24.14 -0.79 2.00
N LEU A 569 23.93 -1.50 0.91
CA LEU A 569 22.63 -2.09 0.55
C LEU A 569 22.08 -3.01 1.64
N ALA A 570 22.92 -3.78 2.35
CA ALA A 570 22.53 -4.70 3.39
C ALA A 570 21.77 -4.02 4.55
N TYR A 571 22.28 -2.92 5.09
CA TYR A 571 21.62 -2.12 6.11
C TYR A 571 20.25 -1.60 5.65
N ARG A 572 20.18 -1.04 4.45
CA ARG A 572 18.94 -0.49 3.89
C ARG A 572 17.89 -1.58 3.64
N ILE A 573 18.32 -2.78 3.26
CA ILE A 573 17.43 -3.94 3.10
C ILE A 573 16.87 -4.36 4.45
N ALA A 574 17.74 -4.55 5.47
CA ALA A 574 17.33 -4.96 6.81
C ALA A 574 16.35 -3.96 7.42
N ARG A 575 16.64 -2.65 7.35
CA ARG A 575 15.75 -1.58 7.80
C ARG A 575 14.39 -1.65 7.11
N ARG A 576 14.39 -1.72 5.79
CA ARG A 576 13.14 -1.79 5.00
C ARG A 576 12.33 -3.04 5.34
N ASP A 577 12.99 -4.18 5.52
CA ASP A 577 12.31 -5.42 5.89
C ASP A 577 11.65 -5.30 7.27
N ALA A 578 12.33 -4.74 8.27
CA ALA A 578 11.76 -4.50 9.60
C ALA A 578 10.49 -3.63 9.52
N HIS A 579 10.55 -2.48 8.83
CA HIS A 579 9.38 -1.62 8.66
C HIS A 579 8.26 -2.26 7.82
N ASN A 580 8.60 -3.07 6.81
CA ASN A 580 7.60 -3.81 6.03
C ASN A 580 6.87 -4.87 6.88
N ARG A 581 7.58 -5.56 7.79
CA ARG A 581 6.99 -6.56 8.69
C ARG A 581 6.16 -5.91 9.79
N ASP A 582 6.59 -4.77 10.31
CA ASP A 582 5.78 -3.95 11.21
C ASP A 582 4.47 -3.50 10.55
N ALA A 583 4.53 -3.04 9.30
CA ALA A 583 3.37 -2.70 8.49
C ALA A 583 2.45 -3.90 8.21
N GLU A 584 3.02 -5.09 7.95
CA GLU A 584 2.27 -6.34 7.78
C GLU A 584 1.53 -6.72 9.07
N LEU A 585 2.20 -6.61 10.22
CA LEU A 585 1.60 -6.85 11.55
C LEU A 585 0.46 -5.87 11.82
N ALA A 586 0.65 -4.57 11.56
CA ALA A 586 -0.39 -3.56 11.69
C ALA A 586 -1.62 -3.86 10.82
N SER A 587 -1.40 -4.31 9.59
CA SER A 587 -2.49 -4.72 8.69
C SER A 587 -3.25 -5.94 9.21
N VAL A 588 -2.56 -6.94 9.78
CA VAL A 588 -3.20 -8.13 10.36
C VAL A 588 -4.04 -7.74 11.56
N VAL A 589 -3.50 -6.98 12.51
CA VAL A 589 -4.20 -6.55 13.72
C VAL A 589 -5.43 -5.69 13.38
N SER A 590 -5.29 -4.74 12.45
CA SER A 590 -6.41 -3.91 11.98
C SER A 590 -7.54 -4.76 11.39
N ASN A 591 -7.21 -5.78 10.59
CA ASN A 591 -8.21 -6.66 9.98
C ASN A 591 -8.88 -7.62 10.98
N MET A 592 -8.18 -8.02 12.05
CA MET A 592 -8.73 -8.88 13.11
C MET A 592 -9.92 -8.22 13.84
N SER A 593 -9.96 -6.90 13.92
CA SER A 593 -10.99 -6.15 14.66
C SER A 593 -12.42 -6.44 14.19
N THR A 594 -12.58 -6.89 12.94
CA THR A 594 -13.89 -7.16 12.30
C THR A 594 -14.16 -8.65 12.04
N GLU A 595 -13.24 -9.54 12.43
CA GLU A 595 -13.41 -10.99 12.26
C GLU A 595 -14.34 -11.57 13.36
N PRO A 596 -15.32 -12.42 13.02
CA PRO A 596 -16.36 -12.86 13.96
C PRO A 596 -15.84 -13.81 15.04
N ASN A 597 -14.71 -14.47 14.82
CA ASN A 597 -14.17 -15.50 15.71
C ASN A 597 -13.06 -15.00 16.66
N VAL A 598 -12.84 -13.69 16.71
CA VAL A 598 -11.79 -13.10 17.55
C VAL A 598 -12.39 -12.59 18.85
N THR A 599 -11.91 -13.10 19.98
CA THR A 599 -12.34 -12.65 21.31
C THR A 599 -11.84 -11.22 21.59
N ALA A 600 -12.49 -10.55 22.53
CA ALA A 600 -12.05 -9.20 22.96
C ALA A 600 -10.63 -9.23 23.55
N GLU A 601 -10.31 -10.27 24.31
CA GLU A 601 -8.99 -10.47 24.91
C GLU A 601 -7.90 -10.66 23.84
N MET A 602 -8.15 -11.49 22.82
CA MET A 602 -7.20 -11.68 21.71
C MET A 602 -6.98 -10.40 20.93
N ARG A 603 -8.01 -9.58 20.73
CA ARG A 603 -7.88 -8.26 20.10
C ARG A 603 -7.01 -7.32 20.91
N GLU A 604 -7.24 -7.26 22.22
CA GLU A 604 -6.47 -6.46 23.15
C GLU A 604 -4.98 -6.87 23.16
N THR A 605 -4.73 -8.17 23.25
CA THR A 605 -3.37 -8.74 23.21
C THR A 605 -2.65 -8.42 21.90
N ALA A 606 -3.34 -8.60 20.75
CA ALA A 606 -2.78 -8.29 19.44
C ALA A 606 -2.50 -6.78 19.27
N PHE A 607 -3.40 -5.93 19.77
CA PHE A 607 -3.24 -4.48 19.77
C PHE A 607 -2.01 -4.05 20.59
N ARG A 608 -1.88 -4.56 21.81
CA ARG A 608 -0.71 -4.27 22.68
C ARG A 608 0.59 -4.75 22.05
N LEU A 609 0.61 -5.97 21.49
CA LEU A 609 1.77 -6.51 20.78
C LEU A 609 2.17 -5.64 19.60
N LEU A 610 1.22 -5.15 18.81
CA LEU A 610 1.53 -4.23 17.71
C LEU A 610 2.18 -2.95 18.22
N CYS A 611 1.62 -2.33 19.26
CA CYS A 611 2.18 -1.11 19.86
C CYS A 611 3.60 -1.33 20.38
N LEU A 612 3.83 -2.44 21.07
CA LEU A 612 5.15 -2.80 21.61
C LEU A 612 6.16 -3.11 20.50
N ASN A 613 5.77 -3.87 19.46
CA ASN A 613 6.64 -4.16 18.32
C ASN A 613 7.01 -2.88 17.58
N HIS A 614 6.04 -1.98 17.34
CA HIS A 614 6.30 -0.68 16.72
C HIS A 614 7.24 0.18 17.58
N THR A 615 7.06 0.17 18.89
CA THR A 615 7.95 0.88 19.84
C THR A 615 9.36 0.30 19.81
N LEU A 616 9.50 -1.04 19.82
CA LEU A 616 10.80 -1.72 19.69
C LEU A 616 11.49 -1.34 18.37
N THR A 617 10.79 -1.42 17.25
CA THR A 617 11.31 -1.00 15.94
C THR A 617 11.74 0.48 15.95
N SER A 618 11.02 1.34 16.68
CA SER A 618 11.35 2.76 16.83
C SER A 618 12.62 2.97 17.66
N TYR A 619 12.85 2.18 18.71
CA TYR A 619 14.08 2.23 19.49
C TYR A 619 15.28 1.70 18.71
N ILE A 620 15.10 0.62 17.94
CA ILE A 620 16.13 0.09 17.03
C ILE A 620 16.46 1.15 15.97
N SER A 621 15.45 1.82 15.40
CA SER A 621 15.65 2.89 14.42
C SER A 621 16.41 4.09 15.00
N ALA A 622 16.24 4.38 16.29
CA ALA A 622 17.02 5.43 16.96
C ALA A 622 18.52 5.08 17.02
N LEU A 623 18.87 3.84 17.33
CA LEU A 623 20.25 3.37 17.21
C LEU A 623 20.76 3.50 15.76
N GLY A 624 19.94 3.09 14.78
CA GLY A 624 20.28 3.17 13.36
C GLY A 624 20.50 4.60 12.87
N ALA A 625 19.71 5.56 13.31
CA ALA A 625 19.80 6.96 12.92
C ALA A 625 21.10 7.65 13.40
N HIS A 626 21.64 7.18 14.53
CA HIS A 626 22.81 7.76 15.19
C HIS A 626 24.08 6.88 15.14
N ARG A 627 24.08 5.84 14.31
CA ARG A 627 25.19 4.89 14.18
C ARG A 627 26.50 5.58 13.83
N GLU A 628 27.51 5.27 14.62
CA GLU A 628 28.88 5.73 14.50
C GLU A 628 29.80 4.67 15.10
N LYS A 629 31.07 4.59 14.66
CA LYS A 629 32.00 3.63 15.24
C LYS A 629 32.26 3.95 16.72
N LEU A 630 31.96 2.98 17.59
CA LEU A 630 32.27 3.09 19.00
C LEU A 630 33.76 2.76 19.26
N THR A 631 34.38 3.55 20.14
CA THR A 631 35.78 3.39 20.46
C THR A 631 36.02 2.74 21.83
N THR A 632 34.99 2.73 22.70
CA THR A 632 35.08 2.17 24.06
C THR A 632 34.68 0.69 24.03
N PRO A 633 35.65 -0.25 24.31
CA PRO A 633 35.39 -1.69 24.20
C PRO A 633 34.31 -2.19 25.14
N GLU A 634 34.23 -1.60 26.34
CA GLU A 634 33.25 -2.01 27.36
C GLU A 634 31.79 -1.74 26.94
N ILE A 635 31.57 -0.60 26.30
CA ILE A 635 30.22 -0.21 25.79
C ILE A 635 29.87 -1.05 24.56
N LEU A 636 30.86 -1.35 23.71
CA LEU A 636 30.68 -2.21 22.58
C LEU A 636 30.31 -3.65 22.99
N ALA A 637 31.04 -4.20 23.97
CA ALA A 637 30.73 -5.52 24.55
C ALA A 637 29.34 -5.56 25.22
N LEU A 638 28.93 -4.47 25.89
CA LEU A 638 27.59 -4.37 26.45
C LEU A 638 26.50 -4.34 25.34
N LEU A 639 26.77 -3.65 24.24
CA LEU A 639 25.86 -3.61 23.09
C LEU A 639 25.75 -5.01 22.45
N ASP A 640 26.88 -5.73 22.29
CA ASP A 640 26.89 -7.10 21.76
C ASP A 640 26.04 -8.03 22.67
N ASP A 641 26.27 -7.98 23.99
CA ASP A 641 25.52 -8.77 24.96
C ASP A 641 24.02 -8.44 24.95
N ALA A 642 23.68 -7.16 24.86
CA ALA A 642 22.29 -6.70 24.81
C ALA A 642 21.57 -7.17 23.54
N VAL A 643 22.23 -7.08 22.37
CA VAL A 643 21.67 -7.56 21.10
C VAL A 643 21.46 -9.07 21.15
N CYS A 644 22.44 -9.83 21.62
CA CYS A 644 22.33 -11.26 21.79
C CYS A 644 21.17 -11.63 22.75
N TYR A 645 21.01 -10.89 23.83
CA TYR A 645 19.94 -11.12 24.80
C TYR A 645 18.55 -10.78 24.21
N VAL A 646 18.43 -9.70 23.44
CA VAL A 646 17.17 -9.33 22.73
C VAL A 646 16.79 -10.43 21.75
N ASP A 647 17.76 -10.95 20.99
CA ASP A 647 17.53 -12.02 20.02
C ASP A 647 17.08 -13.32 20.72
N ASP A 648 17.78 -13.72 21.76
CA ASP A 648 17.47 -14.93 22.55
C ASP A 648 16.09 -14.82 23.22
N ALA A 649 15.79 -13.70 23.88
CA ALA A 649 14.51 -13.48 24.57
C ALA A 649 13.30 -13.50 23.61
N LEU A 650 13.45 -12.97 22.41
CA LEU A 650 12.37 -12.91 21.42
C LEU A 650 12.15 -14.24 20.68
N HIS A 651 13.20 -15.08 20.51
CA HIS A 651 13.11 -16.36 19.81
C HIS A 651 12.83 -17.54 20.74
N HIS A 652 13.46 -17.60 21.90
CA HIS A 652 13.37 -18.75 22.79
C HIS A 652 12.37 -18.62 23.94
N LEU A 653 11.64 -17.49 24.00
CA LEU A 653 10.58 -17.19 24.95
C LEU A 653 10.81 -17.86 26.30
N PRO A 654 11.65 -17.28 27.19
CA PRO A 654 12.07 -17.93 28.42
C PRO A 654 10.86 -18.38 29.23
N SER A 655 10.87 -19.66 29.63
CA SER A 655 9.77 -20.27 30.39
C SER A 655 9.64 -19.68 31.80
N ASP A 656 10.69 -19.01 32.28
CA ASP A 656 10.82 -18.50 33.63
C ASP A 656 10.94 -16.97 33.61
N GLU A 657 9.89 -16.27 34.07
CA GLU A 657 9.87 -14.79 34.15
C GLU A 657 10.95 -14.25 35.09
N ASP A 658 11.36 -15.05 36.10
CA ASP A 658 12.41 -14.66 37.05
C ASP A 658 13.79 -14.58 36.37
N ARG A 659 14.07 -15.45 35.40
CA ARG A 659 15.32 -15.40 34.62
C ARG A 659 15.40 -14.18 33.73
N VAL A 660 14.29 -13.81 33.12
CA VAL A 660 14.20 -12.57 32.30
C VAL A 660 14.46 -11.36 33.17
N SER A 661 13.80 -11.30 34.33
CA SER A 661 13.99 -10.21 35.29
C SER A 661 15.43 -10.13 35.82
N GLN A 662 16.07 -11.27 36.12
CA GLN A 662 17.46 -11.31 36.60
C GLN A 662 18.45 -10.84 35.54
N ALA A 663 18.30 -11.28 34.29
CA ALA A 663 19.14 -10.84 33.18
C ALA A 663 18.97 -9.34 32.90
N LEU A 664 17.73 -8.84 32.94
CA LEU A 664 17.42 -7.42 32.83
C LEU A 664 18.07 -6.59 33.91
N ASN A 665 17.98 -7.04 35.17
CA ASN A 665 18.59 -6.37 36.30
C ASN A 665 20.11 -6.35 36.17
N GLY A 666 20.72 -7.46 35.69
CA GLY A 666 22.16 -7.54 35.42
C GLY A 666 22.63 -6.58 34.34
N LEU A 667 21.91 -6.48 33.20
CA LEU A 667 22.22 -5.53 32.14
C LEU A 667 21.99 -4.08 32.59
N SER A 668 20.90 -3.81 33.30
CA SER A 668 20.60 -2.48 33.85
C SER A 668 21.67 -2.03 34.86
N ALA A 669 22.14 -2.94 35.74
CA ALA A 669 23.22 -2.64 36.65
C ALA A 669 24.52 -2.28 35.89
N ARG A 670 24.89 -3.03 34.86
CA ARG A 670 26.04 -2.72 34.00
C ARG A 670 25.93 -1.38 33.32
N ILE A 671 24.75 -1.05 32.79
CA ILE A 671 24.47 0.28 32.17
C ILE A 671 24.75 1.39 33.18
N ASN A 672 24.28 1.25 34.42
CA ASN A 672 24.42 2.27 35.46
C ASN A 672 25.86 2.41 35.97
N HIS A 673 26.72 1.40 35.81
CA HIS A 673 28.13 1.43 36.24
C HIS A 673 29.08 2.00 35.17
N LEU A 674 28.65 2.14 33.93
CA LEU A 674 29.47 2.65 32.83
C LEU A 674 29.39 4.19 32.76
N GLU A 675 30.54 4.84 32.72
CA GLU A 675 30.67 6.27 32.50
C GLU A 675 30.92 6.56 31.01
N PRO A 676 29.86 6.92 30.24
CA PRO A 676 30.02 7.18 28.82
C PRO A 676 30.73 8.53 28.58
N ARG A 677 31.51 8.62 27.52
CA ARG A 677 32.09 9.88 27.05
C ARG A 677 30.99 10.84 26.61
N GLN A 678 30.96 12.04 27.18
CA GLN A 678 29.89 13.00 26.96
C GLN A 678 29.87 13.58 25.51
N ASP A 679 31.02 13.59 24.83
CA ASP A 679 31.18 14.11 23.47
C ASP A 679 30.94 13.01 22.37
N SER A 680 30.53 11.81 22.77
CA SER A 680 30.29 10.66 21.86
C SER A 680 28.83 10.26 21.81
N LYS A 681 28.49 9.27 20.95
CA LYS A 681 27.16 8.65 20.88
C LYS A 681 26.91 7.59 21.96
N GLU A 682 27.90 7.33 22.83
CA GLU A 682 27.82 6.32 23.90
C GLU A 682 26.61 6.51 24.85
N PRO A 683 26.29 7.73 25.30
CA PRO A 683 25.12 7.95 26.17
C PRO A 683 23.81 7.55 25.49
N LEU A 684 23.70 7.80 24.18
CA LEU A 684 22.53 7.40 23.39
C LEU A 684 22.42 5.89 23.28
N VAL A 685 23.54 5.20 23.02
CA VAL A 685 23.57 3.73 22.91
C VAL A 685 23.11 3.09 24.20
N LEU A 686 23.66 3.52 25.35
CA LEU A 686 23.27 3.01 26.67
C LEU A 686 21.79 3.25 26.96
N GLN A 687 21.29 4.44 26.64
CA GLN A 687 19.87 4.76 26.82
C GLN A 687 18.97 3.88 25.94
N GLN A 688 19.31 3.70 24.67
CA GLN A 688 18.49 2.88 23.76
C GLN A 688 18.52 1.40 24.15
N ILE A 689 19.65 0.88 24.61
CA ILE A 689 19.72 -0.47 25.19
C ILE A 689 18.74 -0.58 26.37
N GLY A 690 18.79 0.36 27.33
CA GLY A 690 17.87 0.38 28.46
C GLY A 690 16.40 0.39 28.05
N LEU A 691 16.04 1.22 27.06
CA LEU A 691 14.68 1.30 26.55
C LEU A 691 14.24 0.00 25.86
N MET A 692 15.08 -0.62 25.03
CA MET A 692 14.76 -1.89 24.36
C MET A 692 14.56 -3.02 25.36
N ILE A 693 15.48 -3.19 26.30
CA ILE A 693 15.39 -4.28 27.30
C ILE A 693 14.19 -4.11 28.23
N SER A 694 13.76 -2.88 28.52
CA SER A 694 12.56 -2.61 29.34
C SER A 694 11.25 -3.09 28.72
N LEU A 695 11.18 -3.24 27.40
CA LEU A 695 9.98 -3.71 26.69
C LEU A 695 9.88 -5.24 26.66
N LEU A 696 11.00 -5.97 26.78
CA LEU A 696 11.07 -7.42 26.56
C LEU A 696 10.14 -8.22 27.48
N PRO A 697 10.00 -7.95 28.80
CA PRO A 697 9.13 -8.76 29.65
C PRO A 697 7.69 -8.77 29.18
N GLU A 698 7.18 -7.62 28.80
CA GLU A 698 5.80 -7.51 28.33
C GLU A 698 5.62 -8.13 26.94
N ILE A 699 6.57 -7.91 26.01
CA ILE A 699 6.56 -8.55 24.69
C ILE A 699 6.56 -10.07 24.84
N CYS A 700 7.47 -10.64 25.62
CA CYS A 700 7.57 -12.10 25.80
C CYS A 700 6.31 -12.69 26.44
N ARG A 701 5.73 -12.01 27.43
CA ARG A 701 4.46 -12.43 28.06
C ARG A 701 3.31 -12.49 27.05
N LEU A 702 3.13 -11.43 26.25
CA LEU A 702 2.05 -11.35 25.27
C LEU A 702 2.29 -12.29 24.07
N GLN A 703 3.54 -12.50 23.67
CA GLN A 703 3.89 -13.50 22.64
C GLN A 703 3.47 -14.90 23.06
N LYS A 704 3.73 -15.29 24.32
CA LYS A 704 3.28 -16.59 24.85
C LYS A 704 1.76 -16.74 24.75
N GLN A 705 0.99 -15.70 25.06
CA GLN A 705 -0.47 -15.73 24.97
C GLN A 705 -0.98 -15.90 23.52
N VAL A 706 -0.22 -15.42 22.54
CA VAL A 706 -0.59 -15.55 21.11
C VAL A 706 -0.16 -16.89 20.52
N LEU A 707 0.92 -17.49 21.04
CA LEU A 707 1.47 -18.76 20.57
C LEU A 707 0.85 -19.98 21.27
N SER A 708 0.27 -19.79 22.47
CA SER A 708 -0.55 -20.78 23.17
C SER A 708 -1.95 -20.90 22.55
#